data_ea2256102cb0a8e7ce2b018689200c54
#
_entry.id   ea2256102cb0a8e7ce2b018689200c54
#
_cell.length_a   1.000
_cell.length_b   1.000
_cell.length_c   1.000
_cell.angle_alpha   90.00
_cell.angle_beta   90.00
_cell.angle_gamma   90.00
#
_symmetry.space_group_name_H-M   'P 1'
#
loop_
_entity.id
_entity.type
_entity.pdbx_description
1 polymer ?
#
loop_
_entity_poly.entity_id
_entity_poly.type
_entity_poly.pdbx_seq_one_letter_code
_entity_poly.pdbx_strand_id
1 'polypeptide(L)'
;MNISFKNILHTLLLWCITLTLGAQAPPAKQANDNAFNSVSYRPLTPLKVNGEQGVSAPFAGSIYQNLIVAGGCNFPDVPAAKGGTKRFYADIYELPHPDKNPNGQWHKIGELPKALAYGASVTVPQGIVCIGGTPDGKNSCAEVYLLHTDAHHKLQTTPLPALPLALDNMTGAYGGGYIYVAGGLHNGETVNVAFRLRYPHGKTWERLPDFPGRPRVQPASAVQNNATASCFYLVGGFAPANKTERALAHTDGWCFNSATHQWTKMADIIPHGQTEPMTLAGAIGITSGCAHIVFVGGVNKQVFEDAVNRPLLIEQTENNLKLAPTSTLQQQLDQLNKEKAAYMNHPETWYRFNNELVIYHTITDTWVTESQSPLLARAGAAFIQCGHEWIIVNGETQPGIRSSAVTGVKMDMRPTFGWINWTVLIAYLVGMVLLGYYFMRREGDAEDFFKGGGRIPWWAAGISIYATMLSAITYMAYPAKAYATDWTYYPMLVTILIVSFPVIKYYLPFFRRLNVTSAYEYLERRFNATTRLMASGLFIVFMVARMALVLYLPSLALTAVTGIDLYICIVLMALVTIVYCTMGGVEAVVWGDVVQGFILVGGALFAVGYLIWGTEGGLQGFWQIGTEYNKFRLFDWSFDYRSATFWVIILGGMANNLISYTSDQTVIQRYLTTKDEAGARHSILLNGFMSVFVSIVFFAIGAGLFTFFKTHPAELDFTMSKGDTIFPFFMMSQLPQGLAGLLIAAIFAATMSTISSNINSVATAFSVDFYKRFCPQATNQQTLRVARSTCIIAGVLGMGIALLMATWEILSLLDFFQEILGLLSSGLGGLFLMGIFFPRIGGKSALVGFVCGVCMVFLTRYLTDTSFLLYGFIGMFTSVAVAWVCSFFLKEEKNLKGLCWKTIQH
;
A
#
# COMPACT_ATOMS: atom_id res chain seq x y z
N MET A 1 32.53 8.57 -37.75
CA MET A 1 31.33 7.77 -38.02
C MET A 1 30.12 8.60 -37.54
N ASN A 2 29.49 9.32 -38.49
CA ASN A 2 28.31 10.14 -38.16
C ASN A 2 27.08 9.25 -38.10
N ILE A 3 26.84 8.64 -36.96
CA ILE A 3 25.55 7.97 -36.71
C ILE A 3 24.57 9.10 -36.40
N SER A 4 23.67 9.39 -37.30
CA SER A 4 22.62 10.38 -37.10
C SER A 4 21.71 9.88 -35.92
N PHE A 5 21.39 10.77 -34.99
CA PHE A 5 20.44 10.52 -33.86
C PHE A 5 19.11 9.94 -34.39
N LYS A 6 18.69 10.31 -35.59
CA LYS A 6 17.56 9.72 -36.32
C LYS A 6 17.68 8.20 -36.49
N ASN A 7 18.89 7.68 -36.71
CA ASN A 7 19.12 6.25 -36.93
C ASN A 7 19.09 5.48 -35.64
N ILE A 8 19.56 6.08 -34.52
CA ILE A 8 19.48 5.47 -33.18
C ILE A 8 18.02 5.40 -32.74
N LEU A 9 17.25 6.47 -32.92
CA LEU A 9 15.83 6.51 -32.57
C LEU A 9 15.01 5.54 -33.43
N HIS A 10 15.32 5.42 -34.72
CA HIS A 10 14.69 4.43 -35.62
C HIS A 10 15.03 3.00 -35.26
N THR A 11 16.26 2.74 -34.86
CA THR A 11 16.68 1.40 -34.42
C THR A 11 16.01 0.99 -33.11
N LEU A 12 15.88 1.92 -32.15
CA LEU A 12 15.16 1.70 -30.90
C LEU A 12 13.65 1.50 -31.13
N LEU A 13 13.04 2.30 -31.99
CA LEU A 13 11.63 2.15 -32.38
C LEU A 13 11.37 0.83 -33.13
N LEU A 14 12.24 0.45 -34.08
CA LEU A 14 12.16 -0.83 -34.80
C LEU A 14 12.35 -2.01 -33.80
N TRP A 15 13.25 -1.88 -32.85
CA TRP A 15 13.48 -2.90 -31.82
C TRP A 15 12.26 -3.07 -30.88
N CYS A 16 11.63 -1.96 -30.49
CA CYS A 16 10.36 -2.01 -29.74
C CYS A 16 9.22 -2.63 -30.58
N ILE A 17 9.12 -2.29 -31.88
CA ILE A 17 8.08 -2.82 -32.78
C ILE A 17 8.31 -4.32 -33.06
N THR A 18 9.54 -4.76 -33.22
CA THR A 18 9.85 -6.20 -33.47
C THR A 18 9.62 -7.04 -32.21
N LEU A 19 9.84 -6.50 -31.03
CA LEU A 19 9.50 -7.16 -29.76
C LEU A 19 7.97 -7.26 -29.54
N THR A 20 7.21 -6.26 -30.02
CA THR A 20 5.72 -6.29 -29.92
C THR A 20 5.07 -7.21 -30.96
N LEU A 21 5.65 -7.37 -32.15
CA LEU A 21 5.12 -8.24 -33.21
C LEU A 21 5.43 -9.73 -33.01
N GLY A 22 6.40 -10.06 -32.15
CA GLY A 22 6.74 -11.44 -31.77
C GLY A 22 5.94 -12.02 -30.62
N ALA A 23 5.10 -11.23 -29.96
CA ALA A 23 4.25 -11.70 -28.87
C ALA A 23 3.00 -12.40 -29.44
N GLN A 24 3.12 -13.68 -29.75
CA GLN A 24 1.95 -14.56 -29.85
C GLN A 24 1.22 -14.52 -28.50
N ALA A 25 -0.13 -14.61 -28.55
CA ALA A 25 -0.94 -14.77 -27.35
C ALA A 25 -0.30 -15.83 -26.46
N PRO A 26 -0.05 -15.54 -25.17
CA PRO A 26 0.50 -16.57 -24.29
C PRO A 26 -0.50 -17.75 -24.30
N PRO A 27 -0.02 -18.99 -24.51
CA PRO A 27 -0.87 -20.14 -24.22
C PRO A 27 -1.30 -19.99 -22.76
N ALA A 28 -2.57 -20.31 -22.47
CA ALA A 28 -3.06 -20.37 -21.10
C ALA A 28 -2.01 -21.14 -20.29
N LYS A 29 -1.30 -20.45 -19.39
CA LYS A 29 -0.25 -21.04 -18.59
C LYS A 29 -0.84 -22.24 -17.85
N GLN A 30 -0.32 -23.43 -18.09
CA GLN A 30 -0.57 -24.53 -17.19
C GLN A 30 -0.09 -24.10 -15.80
N ALA A 31 -0.97 -24.22 -14.82
CA ALA A 31 -0.89 -23.61 -13.49
C ALA A 31 0.33 -24.04 -12.62
N ASN A 32 1.34 -24.75 -13.13
CA ASN A 32 2.34 -25.41 -12.30
C ASN A 32 3.81 -24.98 -12.45
N ASP A 33 4.19 -24.10 -13.39
CA ASP A 33 5.63 -23.87 -13.61
C ASP A 33 6.19 -22.49 -13.22
N ASN A 34 5.35 -21.55 -12.74
CA ASN A 34 5.80 -20.22 -12.27
C ASN A 34 5.03 -19.77 -11.03
N ALA A 35 4.86 -20.62 -10.04
CA ALA A 35 4.33 -20.16 -8.75
C ALA A 35 5.32 -19.17 -8.12
N PHE A 36 4.94 -17.87 -8.08
CA PHE A 36 5.69 -16.85 -7.35
C PHE A 36 5.76 -17.18 -5.85
N ASN A 37 4.78 -17.92 -5.36
CA ASN A 37 4.69 -18.39 -3.98
C ASN A 37 4.71 -19.92 -3.95
N SER A 38 5.56 -20.48 -3.12
CA SER A 38 5.46 -21.89 -2.73
C SER A 38 5.12 -21.97 -1.24
N VAL A 39 4.03 -22.68 -0.92
CA VAL A 39 3.64 -22.96 0.46
C VAL A 39 4.22 -24.31 0.83
N SER A 40 4.97 -24.39 1.91
CA SER A 40 5.51 -25.63 2.46
C SER A 40 5.03 -25.84 3.89
N TYR A 41 4.76 -27.10 4.22
CA TYR A 41 4.29 -27.52 5.53
C TYR A 41 5.34 -28.35 6.22
N ARG A 42 5.66 -28.02 7.47
CA ARG A 42 6.59 -28.80 8.26
C ARG A 42 6.02 -29.14 9.63
N PRO A 43 6.22 -30.36 10.14
CA PRO A 43 5.88 -30.70 11.51
C PRO A 43 6.83 -29.97 12.47
N LEU A 44 6.28 -29.46 13.56
CA LEU A 44 7.00 -28.95 14.72
C LEU A 44 6.79 -29.89 15.91
N THR A 45 7.51 -29.65 17.01
CA THR A 45 7.35 -30.47 18.24
C THR A 45 5.89 -30.44 18.72
N PRO A 46 5.22 -31.61 18.82
CA PRO A 46 3.82 -31.69 19.25
C PRO A 46 3.62 -31.14 20.65
N LEU A 47 2.51 -30.43 20.86
CA LEU A 47 2.08 -30.00 22.20
C LEU A 47 1.08 -31.00 22.77
N LYS A 48 1.53 -31.80 23.72
CA LYS A 48 0.71 -32.75 24.46
C LYS A 48 0.33 -32.18 25.80
N VAL A 49 -0.97 -32.25 26.15
CA VAL A 49 -1.49 -31.73 27.41
C VAL A 49 -2.25 -32.84 28.10
N ASN A 50 -1.70 -33.30 29.24
CA ASN A 50 -2.27 -34.37 30.05
C ASN A 50 -2.47 -35.68 29.25
N GLY A 51 -1.38 -36.30 28.81
CA GLY A 51 -1.34 -37.52 28.01
C GLY A 51 -0.88 -37.31 26.57
N GLU A 52 -1.43 -38.08 25.66
CA GLU A 52 -1.02 -38.02 24.23
C GLU A 52 -1.79 -36.99 23.40
N GLN A 53 -2.84 -36.37 23.93
CA GLN A 53 -3.72 -35.46 23.24
C GLN A 53 -3.23 -34.01 23.33
N GLY A 54 -3.57 -33.21 22.33
CA GLY A 54 -3.51 -31.77 22.40
C GLY A 54 -4.77 -31.16 23.04
N VAL A 55 -5.01 -29.91 22.78
CA VAL A 55 -6.19 -29.16 23.23
C VAL A 55 -6.96 -28.57 22.05
N SER A 56 -8.24 -28.28 22.29
CA SER A 56 -9.08 -27.51 21.37
C SER A 56 -9.35 -26.15 21.96
N ALA A 57 -9.48 -25.15 21.09
CA ALA A 57 -9.79 -23.76 21.43
C ALA A 57 -8.90 -23.15 22.53
N PRO A 58 -7.56 -23.31 22.47
CA PRO A 58 -6.66 -22.63 23.37
C PRO A 58 -6.55 -21.14 23.01
N PHE A 59 -6.09 -20.33 23.96
CA PHE A 59 -5.52 -19.03 23.66
C PHE A 59 -4.10 -19.22 23.13
N ALA A 60 -3.73 -18.49 22.09
CA ALA A 60 -2.37 -18.58 21.57
C ALA A 60 -1.94 -17.27 20.90
N GLY A 61 -0.63 -17.07 20.81
CA GLY A 61 -0.03 -15.91 20.19
C GLY A 61 1.49 -15.99 20.22
N SER A 62 2.15 -14.89 19.86
CA SER A 62 3.61 -14.78 19.84
C SER A 62 4.09 -13.65 20.75
N ILE A 63 5.14 -13.93 21.56
CA ILE A 63 5.85 -12.93 22.36
C ILE A 63 7.35 -13.06 22.01
N TYR A 64 7.97 -12.01 21.48
CA TYR A 64 9.38 -12.02 21.01
C TYR A 64 9.74 -13.21 20.13
N GLN A 65 8.83 -13.58 19.19
CA GLN A 65 8.98 -14.75 18.31
C GLN A 65 8.98 -16.11 19.03
N ASN A 66 8.60 -16.17 20.30
CA ASN A 66 8.27 -17.41 20.99
C ASN A 66 6.77 -17.67 20.83
N LEU A 67 6.43 -18.92 20.57
CA LEU A 67 5.04 -19.36 20.49
C LEU A 67 4.52 -19.65 21.89
N ILE A 68 3.44 -18.97 22.27
CA ILE A 68 2.77 -19.16 23.56
C ILE A 68 1.39 -19.77 23.32
N VAL A 69 1.07 -20.80 24.10
CA VAL A 69 -0.25 -21.47 24.10
C VAL A 69 -0.75 -21.59 25.55
N ALA A 70 -1.98 -21.16 25.80
CA ALA A 70 -2.55 -21.11 27.13
C ALA A 70 -3.96 -21.70 27.16
N GLY A 71 -4.29 -22.45 28.21
CA GLY A 71 -5.61 -23.02 28.41
C GLY A 71 -6.02 -24.07 27.38
N GLY A 72 -7.29 -24.04 26.96
CA GLY A 72 -7.88 -25.04 26.07
C GLY A 72 -8.52 -26.20 26.81
N CYS A 73 -9.06 -27.16 26.06
CA CYS A 73 -9.73 -28.33 26.66
C CYS A 73 -9.53 -29.59 25.82
N ASN A 74 -9.61 -30.75 26.51
CA ASN A 74 -9.61 -32.09 25.87
C ASN A 74 -10.43 -33.12 26.67
N PHE A 75 -10.32 -34.40 26.34
CA PHE A 75 -10.94 -35.51 27.03
C PHE A 75 -9.85 -36.49 27.50
N PRO A 76 -9.18 -36.24 28.64
CA PRO A 76 -7.96 -36.96 29.01
C PRO A 76 -8.20 -38.38 29.45
N ASP A 77 -9.34 -38.66 30.14
CA ASP A 77 -9.59 -39.93 30.79
C ASP A 77 -10.36 -40.92 29.94
N VAL A 78 -11.46 -40.46 29.32
CA VAL A 78 -12.33 -41.28 28.45
C VAL A 78 -12.62 -40.49 27.19
N PRO A 79 -12.52 -41.08 25.95
CA PRO A 79 -12.88 -40.40 24.71
C PRO A 79 -14.32 -39.90 24.73
N ALA A 80 -14.59 -38.77 24.06
CA ALA A 80 -15.93 -38.18 23.96
C ALA A 80 -16.97 -39.16 23.38
N ALA A 81 -16.57 -40.00 22.40
CA ALA A 81 -17.44 -41.05 21.84
C ALA A 81 -17.90 -42.12 22.83
N LYS A 82 -17.22 -42.26 23.95
CA LYS A 82 -17.57 -43.17 25.05
C LYS A 82 -18.16 -42.44 26.25
N GLY A 83 -18.59 -41.18 26.13
CA GLY A 83 -19.20 -40.38 27.18
C GLY A 83 -18.20 -39.72 28.09
N GLY A 84 -16.95 -39.51 27.68
CA GLY A 84 -15.93 -38.83 28.47
C GLY A 84 -16.29 -37.39 28.83
N THR A 85 -15.79 -36.94 29.99
CA THR A 85 -15.98 -35.56 30.46
C THR A 85 -14.87 -34.68 29.98
N LYS A 86 -15.24 -33.51 29.47
CA LYS A 86 -14.31 -32.49 28.98
C LYS A 86 -13.60 -31.81 30.16
N ARG A 87 -12.28 -31.71 30.10
CA ARG A 87 -11.44 -31.00 31.06
C ARG A 87 -10.89 -29.70 30.47
N PHE A 88 -10.95 -28.63 31.23
CA PHE A 88 -10.43 -27.30 30.91
C PHE A 88 -9.11 -27.07 31.64
N TYR A 89 -8.18 -26.36 31.00
CA TYR A 89 -6.82 -26.14 31.49
C TYR A 89 -6.53 -24.67 31.73
N ALA A 90 -5.59 -24.39 32.66
CA ALA A 90 -5.03 -23.06 32.88
C ALA A 90 -3.55 -22.97 32.47
N ASP A 91 -2.91 -24.08 32.17
CA ASP A 91 -1.48 -24.15 31.87
C ASP A 91 -1.09 -23.27 30.71
N ILE A 92 0.08 -22.59 30.80
CA ILE A 92 0.70 -21.79 29.76
C ILE A 92 2.01 -22.44 29.35
N TYR A 93 2.12 -22.74 28.07
CA TYR A 93 3.28 -23.38 27.44
C TYR A 93 3.96 -22.42 26.47
N GLU A 94 5.30 -22.52 26.39
CA GLU A 94 6.16 -21.78 25.45
C GLU A 94 6.97 -22.73 24.60
N LEU A 95 7.04 -22.43 23.29
CA LEU A 95 7.99 -23.01 22.36
C LEU A 95 8.91 -21.89 21.83
N PRO A 96 10.19 -21.86 22.24
CA PRO A 96 11.11 -20.80 21.84
C PRO A 96 11.46 -20.87 20.36
N HIS A 97 11.34 -19.76 19.65
CA HIS A 97 11.78 -19.55 18.24
C HIS A 97 11.50 -20.74 17.30
N PRO A 98 10.25 -21.18 17.15
CA PRO A 98 9.91 -22.36 16.34
C PRO A 98 10.32 -22.21 14.88
N ASP A 99 10.43 -21.00 14.36
CA ASP A 99 10.91 -20.67 13.02
C ASP A 99 12.39 -21.05 12.80
N LYS A 100 13.22 -20.93 13.85
CA LYS A 100 14.65 -21.25 13.83
C LYS A 100 14.96 -22.64 14.38
N ASN A 101 14.16 -23.13 15.34
CA ASN A 101 14.35 -24.41 16.00
C ASN A 101 13.06 -25.27 15.96
N PRO A 102 12.81 -25.99 14.87
CA PRO A 102 11.57 -26.78 14.71
C PRO A 102 11.45 -27.93 15.70
N ASN A 103 12.56 -28.39 16.28
CA ASN A 103 12.64 -29.49 17.26
C ASN A 103 12.79 -28.96 18.70
N GLY A 104 12.48 -27.68 18.94
CA GLY A 104 12.48 -27.06 20.28
C GLY A 104 11.57 -27.82 21.23
N GLN A 105 11.82 -27.70 22.53
CA GLN A 105 10.98 -28.32 23.57
C GLN A 105 9.96 -27.34 24.11
N TRP A 106 8.76 -27.85 24.41
CA TRP A 106 7.73 -27.08 25.11
C TRP A 106 8.07 -26.94 26.60
N HIS A 107 7.97 -25.75 27.13
CA HIS A 107 8.17 -25.44 28.53
C HIS A 107 6.86 -24.91 29.14
N LYS A 108 6.42 -25.45 30.26
CA LYS A 108 5.36 -24.83 31.07
C LYS A 108 5.96 -23.62 31.76
N ILE A 109 5.44 -22.40 31.47
CA ILE A 109 5.99 -21.14 31.97
C ILE A 109 5.06 -20.41 32.94
N GLY A 110 3.82 -20.89 33.12
CA GLY A 110 2.85 -20.27 34.02
C GLY A 110 1.47 -20.89 33.91
N GLU A 111 0.50 -20.20 34.50
CA GLU A 111 -0.91 -20.56 34.47
C GLU A 111 -1.78 -19.32 34.31
N LEU A 112 -2.90 -19.46 33.58
CA LEU A 112 -3.97 -18.46 33.55
C LEU A 112 -4.61 -18.36 34.93
N PRO A 113 -5.19 -17.21 35.33
CA PRO A 113 -5.89 -17.07 36.58
C PRO A 113 -7.07 -18.05 36.77
N LYS A 114 -7.59 -18.61 35.69
CA LYS A 114 -8.72 -19.51 35.60
C LYS A 114 -8.53 -20.47 34.42
N ALA A 115 -8.94 -21.73 34.61
CA ALA A 115 -8.99 -22.68 33.48
C ALA A 115 -10.04 -22.22 32.47
N LEU A 116 -9.63 -21.99 31.23
CA LEU A 116 -10.47 -21.40 30.16
C LEU A 116 -10.21 -22.03 28.81
N ALA A 117 -11.27 -22.15 28.01
CA ALA A 117 -11.20 -22.46 26.58
C ALA A 117 -12.29 -21.68 25.82
N TYR A 118 -12.29 -21.74 24.50
CA TYR A 118 -13.29 -21.10 23.63
C TYR A 118 -13.39 -19.58 23.80
N GLY A 119 -12.33 -18.95 24.27
CA GLY A 119 -12.17 -17.49 24.22
C GLY A 119 -11.50 -17.04 22.92
N ALA A 120 -11.40 -15.75 22.73
CA ALA A 120 -10.61 -15.17 21.66
C ALA A 120 -9.21 -14.80 22.18
N SER A 121 -8.17 -15.02 21.36
CA SER A 121 -6.82 -14.52 21.62
C SER A 121 -6.32 -13.68 20.46
N VAL A 122 -5.67 -12.56 20.79
CA VAL A 122 -5.09 -11.65 19.78
C VAL A 122 -3.67 -11.26 20.18
N THR A 123 -2.74 -11.38 19.24
CA THR A 123 -1.37 -10.88 19.43
C THR A 123 -1.35 -9.37 19.26
N VAL A 124 -0.79 -8.68 20.23
CA VAL A 124 -0.61 -7.21 20.24
C VAL A 124 0.87 -6.89 20.45
N PRO A 125 1.35 -5.66 20.19
CA PRO A 125 2.78 -5.33 20.33
C PRO A 125 3.39 -5.64 21.70
N GLN A 126 2.59 -5.61 22.77
CA GLN A 126 3.06 -5.86 24.14
C GLN A 126 2.95 -7.34 24.56
N GLY A 127 2.24 -8.19 23.81
CA GLY A 127 2.02 -9.57 24.19
C GLY A 127 0.76 -10.19 23.59
N ILE A 128 0.02 -10.97 24.37
CA ILE A 128 -1.18 -11.69 23.92
C ILE A 128 -2.34 -11.30 24.81
N VAL A 129 -3.44 -10.84 24.21
CA VAL A 129 -4.67 -10.57 24.95
C VAL A 129 -5.60 -11.78 24.86
N CYS A 130 -5.88 -12.40 25.99
CA CYS A 130 -6.85 -13.49 26.16
C CYS A 130 -8.19 -12.89 26.60
N ILE A 131 -9.26 -13.19 25.88
CA ILE A 131 -10.56 -12.50 26.02
C ILE A 131 -11.66 -13.52 26.25
N GLY A 132 -12.41 -13.40 27.36
CA GLY A 132 -13.56 -14.22 27.64
C GLY A 132 -13.29 -15.72 27.68
N GLY A 133 -14.19 -16.51 27.11
CA GLY A 133 -14.14 -17.98 27.11
C GLY A 133 -15.05 -18.61 28.17
N THR A 134 -14.91 -19.90 28.40
CA THR A 134 -15.70 -20.65 29.38
C THR A 134 -14.83 -21.60 30.19
N PRO A 135 -15.08 -21.77 31.48
CA PRO A 135 -14.38 -22.72 32.35
C PRO A 135 -15.01 -24.14 32.36
N ASP A 136 -16.23 -24.27 31.88
CA ASP A 136 -17.04 -25.49 32.03
C ASP A 136 -17.89 -25.83 30.78
N GLY A 137 -17.86 -24.98 29.73
CA GLY A 137 -18.66 -25.14 28.53
C GLY A 137 -20.12 -24.71 28.68
N LYS A 138 -20.51 -24.04 29.79
CA LYS A 138 -21.86 -23.57 30.08
C LYS A 138 -21.91 -22.09 30.41
N ASN A 139 -20.97 -21.65 31.29
CA ASN A 139 -20.91 -20.29 31.78
C ASN A 139 -19.87 -19.49 31.02
N SER A 140 -20.29 -18.37 30.42
CA SER A 140 -19.39 -17.47 29.70
C SER A 140 -18.62 -16.57 30.66
N CYS A 141 -17.40 -16.17 30.32
CA CYS A 141 -16.58 -15.24 31.08
C CYS A 141 -16.47 -13.87 30.43
N ALA A 142 -16.29 -12.82 31.21
CA ALA A 142 -16.09 -11.45 30.75
C ALA A 142 -14.65 -10.96 30.94
N GLU A 143 -13.84 -11.69 31.66
CA GLU A 143 -12.47 -11.32 32.01
C GLU A 143 -11.58 -11.23 30.76
N VAL A 144 -10.67 -10.27 30.78
CA VAL A 144 -9.68 -10.03 29.73
C VAL A 144 -8.31 -9.90 30.37
N TYR A 145 -7.34 -10.66 29.88
CA TYR A 145 -5.98 -10.70 30.41
C TYR A 145 -4.96 -10.41 29.31
N LEU A 146 -3.96 -9.60 29.63
CA LEU A 146 -2.75 -9.43 28.83
C LEU A 146 -1.65 -10.34 29.38
N LEU A 147 -1.21 -11.29 28.59
CA LEU A 147 0.01 -12.07 28.83
C LEU A 147 1.19 -11.33 28.20
N HIS A 148 2.14 -10.93 29.01
CA HIS A 148 3.35 -10.22 28.57
C HIS A 148 4.55 -10.62 29.41
N THR A 149 5.76 -10.22 29.01
CA THR A 149 6.96 -10.47 29.82
C THR A 149 7.45 -9.17 30.45
N ASP A 150 7.98 -9.29 31.67
CA ASP A 150 8.66 -8.19 32.35
C ASP A 150 10.09 -7.97 31.80
N ALA A 151 10.82 -7.02 32.40
CA ALA A 151 12.20 -6.70 32.01
C ALA A 151 13.18 -7.90 32.21
N HIS A 152 12.81 -8.92 32.98
CA HIS A 152 13.58 -10.14 33.21
C HIS A 152 13.08 -11.31 32.35
N HIS A 153 12.26 -11.05 31.31
CA HIS A 153 11.65 -12.05 30.43
C HIS A 153 10.75 -13.06 31.16
N LYS A 154 10.29 -12.74 32.36
CA LYS A 154 9.34 -13.58 33.10
C LYS A 154 7.91 -13.23 32.67
N LEU A 155 7.09 -14.27 32.42
CA LEU A 155 5.69 -14.11 32.04
C LEU A 155 4.91 -13.44 33.19
N GLN A 156 4.12 -12.44 32.82
CA GLN A 156 3.20 -11.70 33.71
C GLN A 156 1.80 -11.73 33.08
N THR A 157 0.80 -11.75 33.93
CA THR A 157 -0.61 -11.67 33.54
C THR A 157 -1.21 -10.40 34.13
N THR A 158 -1.62 -9.47 33.29
CA THR A 158 -2.20 -8.19 33.69
C THR A 158 -3.67 -8.14 33.28
N PRO A 159 -4.62 -7.83 34.16
CA PRO A 159 -6.02 -7.65 33.80
C PRO A 159 -6.20 -6.40 32.95
N LEU A 160 -7.00 -6.53 31.90
CA LEU A 160 -7.49 -5.42 31.05
C LEU A 160 -8.97 -5.18 31.32
N PRO A 161 -9.58 -4.10 30.80
CA PRO A 161 -11.00 -3.86 30.95
C PRO A 161 -11.84 -5.07 30.54
N ALA A 162 -12.71 -5.56 31.42
CA ALA A 162 -13.59 -6.69 31.16
C ALA A 162 -14.59 -6.37 30.02
N LEU A 163 -15.04 -7.40 29.31
CA LEU A 163 -16.10 -7.28 28.32
C LEU A 163 -17.39 -6.77 28.98
N PRO A 164 -18.17 -5.92 28.28
CA PRO A 164 -19.50 -5.49 28.78
C PRO A 164 -20.50 -6.63 28.88
N LEU A 165 -20.30 -7.71 28.16
CA LEU A 165 -21.10 -8.93 28.16
C LEU A 165 -20.14 -10.13 28.22
N ALA A 166 -20.38 -11.07 29.10
CA ALA A 166 -19.62 -12.31 29.17
C ALA A 166 -19.84 -13.14 27.90
N LEU A 167 -18.77 -13.53 27.22
CA LEU A 167 -18.83 -14.22 25.93
C LEU A 167 -17.89 -15.43 25.90
N ASP A 168 -18.34 -16.47 25.20
CA ASP A 168 -17.51 -17.59 24.76
C ASP A 168 -17.82 -17.98 23.31
N ASN A 169 -16.98 -18.78 22.66
CA ASN A 169 -17.11 -19.18 21.25
C ASN A 169 -17.24 -17.98 20.27
N MET A 170 -16.81 -16.80 20.72
CA MET A 170 -16.69 -15.62 19.88
C MET A 170 -15.34 -15.63 19.14
N THR A 171 -15.16 -14.66 18.26
CA THR A 171 -13.88 -14.39 17.60
C THR A 171 -13.35 -13.03 17.97
N GLY A 172 -12.04 -12.81 17.79
CA GLY A 172 -11.40 -11.50 17.99
C GLY A 172 -10.19 -11.30 17.11
N ALA A 173 -9.90 -10.02 16.82
CA ALA A 173 -8.74 -9.61 16.03
C ALA A 173 -8.23 -8.24 16.49
N TYR A 174 -6.93 -7.96 16.25
CA TYR A 174 -6.29 -6.68 16.54
C TYR A 174 -5.84 -6.02 15.24
N GLY A 175 -6.07 -4.74 15.13
CA GLY A 175 -5.55 -3.92 14.02
C GLY A 175 -6.11 -2.49 14.08
N GLY A 176 -5.45 -1.56 13.39
CA GLY A 176 -5.85 -0.15 13.38
C GLY A 176 -5.89 0.51 14.77
N GLY A 177 -5.12 -0.01 15.74
CA GLY A 177 -5.10 0.48 17.13
C GLY A 177 -6.30 0.05 17.98
N TYR A 178 -7.07 -0.97 17.54
CA TYR A 178 -8.22 -1.51 18.27
C TYR A 178 -8.19 -3.03 18.33
N ILE A 179 -8.66 -3.57 19.46
CA ILE A 179 -9.03 -4.97 19.60
C ILE A 179 -10.53 -5.06 19.34
N TYR A 180 -10.93 -5.97 18.46
CA TYR A 180 -12.32 -6.24 18.10
C TYR A 180 -12.74 -7.62 18.61
N VAL A 181 -14.01 -7.75 19.00
CA VAL A 181 -14.65 -9.04 19.40
C VAL A 181 -16.05 -9.06 18.83
N ALA A 182 -16.48 -10.21 18.27
CA ALA A 182 -17.83 -10.34 17.73
C ALA A 182 -18.39 -11.76 17.83
N GLY A 183 -19.72 -11.85 17.91
CA GLY A 183 -20.48 -13.12 17.93
C GLY A 183 -20.31 -13.93 19.19
N GLY A 184 -20.52 -15.22 19.09
CA GLY A 184 -20.36 -16.21 20.17
C GLY A 184 -21.63 -16.48 20.97
N LEU A 185 -21.42 -16.97 22.17
CA LEU A 185 -22.45 -17.35 23.13
C LEU A 185 -22.34 -16.48 24.39
N HIS A 186 -23.50 -16.13 24.95
CA HIS A 186 -23.66 -15.60 26.28
C HIS A 186 -24.45 -16.62 27.10
N ASN A 187 -23.74 -17.38 27.99
CA ASN A 187 -24.33 -18.43 28.79
C ASN A 187 -25.23 -19.42 28.01
N GLY A 188 -24.74 -19.84 26.84
CA GLY A 188 -25.42 -20.78 25.94
C GLY A 188 -26.38 -20.15 24.93
N GLU A 189 -26.69 -18.86 24.99
CA GLU A 189 -27.49 -18.13 24.01
C GLU A 189 -26.61 -17.45 22.96
N THR A 190 -26.96 -17.59 21.68
CA THR A 190 -26.22 -16.96 20.58
C THR A 190 -26.50 -15.47 20.49
N VAL A 191 -25.45 -14.68 20.24
CA VAL A 191 -25.54 -13.22 20.16
C VAL A 191 -24.90 -12.68 18.88
N ASN A 192 -25.39 -11.54 18.39
CA ASN A 192 -24.81 -10.84 17.23
C ASN A 192 -24.12 -9.52 17.60
N VAL A 193 -23.64 -9.44 18.83
CA VAL A 193 -22.93 -8.26 19.36
C VAL A 193 -21.52 -8.16 18.79
N ALA A 194 -21.05 -6.92 18.68
CA ALA A 194 -19.65 -6.61 18.39
C ALA A 194 -19.15 -5.48 19.32
N PHE A 195 -17.91 -5.61 19.75
CA PHE A 195 -17.25 -4.64 20.63
C PHE A 195 -15.87 -4.30 20.09
N ARG A 196 -15.36 -3.09 20.42
CA ARG A 196 -13.95 -2.75 20.24
C ARG A 196 -13.37 -2.06 21.45
N LEU A 197 -12.07 -2.28 21.69
CA LEU A 197 -11.29 -1.61 22.73
C LEU A 197 -10.12 -0.89 22.05
N ARG A 198 -9.97 0.39 22.30
CA ARG A 198 -8.76 1.12 21.86
C ARG A 198 -7.54 0.59 22.63
N TYR A 199 -6.52 0.13 21.94
CA TYR A 199 -5.36 -0.46 22.57
C TYR A 199 -4.09 0.33 22.20
N PRO A 200 -3.18 0.61 23.17
CA PRO A 200 -3.17 0.12 24.58
C PRO A 200 -3.92 1.02 25.59
N HIS A 201 -4.44 2.18 25.21
CA HIS A 201 -4.89 3.22 26.14
C HIS A 201 -6.40 3.21 26.47
N GLY A 202 -7.16 2.28 25.89
CA GLY A 202 -8.60 2.18 26.15
C GLY A 202 -8.93 1.71 27.57
N LYS A 203 -9.89 2.38 28.21
CA LYS A 203 -10.37 2.04 29.55
C LYS A 203 -11.72 1.32 29.54
N THR A 204 -12.45 1.40 28.43
CA THR A 204 -13.78 0.83 28.26
C THR A 204 -13.95 0.29 26.85
N TRP A 205 -14.69 -0.81 26.73
CA TRP A 205 -15.13 -1.33 25.45
C TRP A 205 -16.24 -0.46 24.88
N GLU A 206 -16.14 -0.15 23.60
CA GLU A 206 -17.16 0.52 22.79
C GLU A 206 -18.02 -0.56 22.12
N ARG A 207 -19.36 -0.46 22.28
CA ARG A 207 -20.29 -1.30 21.53
C ARG A 207 -20.40 -0.79 20.10
N LEU A 208 -20.18 -1.67 19.14
CA LEU A 208 -20.39 -1.42 17.70
C LEU A 208 -21.84 -1.73 17.32
N PRO A 209 -22.30 -1.27 16.15
CA PRO A 209 -23.55 -1.78 15.58
C PRO A 209 -23.50 -3.30 15.48
N ASP A 210 -24.60 -3.96 15.81
CA ASP A 210 -24.74 -5.40 15.68
C ASP A 210 -24.52 -5.81 14.21
N PHE A 211 -23.77 -6.89 13.96
CA PHE A 211 -23.60 -7.35 12.60
C PHE A 211 -24.91 -7.92 12.03
N PRO A 212 -25.19 -7.72 10.72
CA PRO A 212 -26.42 -8.19 10.13
C PRO A 212 -26.53 -9.71 10.04
N GLY A 213 -27.75 -10.22 9.94
CA GLY A 213 -28.02 -11.64 9.79
C GLY A 213 -28.20 -12.38 11.10
N ARG A 214 -28.14 -13.74 11.05
CA ARG A 214 -28.32 -14.58 12.23
C ARG A 214 -27.06 -14.52 13.11
N PRO A 215 -27.22 -14.58 14.45
CA PRO A 215 -26.10 -14.73 15.36
C PRO A 215 -25.25 -15.94 14.99
N ARG A 216 -23.96 -15.86 15.22
CA ARG A 216 -23.01 -16.93 14.82
C ARG A 216 -22.00 -17.28 15.91
N VAL A 217 -21.75 -18.56 16.02
CA VAL A 217 -20.83 -19.20 16.94
C VAL A 217 -19.59 -19.63 16.16
N GLN A 218 -18.40 -19.46 16.75
CA GLN A 218 -17.11 -19.82 16.17
C GLN A 218 -16.89 -19.26 14.73
N PRO A 219 -17.20 -17.97 14.48
CA PRO A 219 -16.80 -17.34 13.24
C PRO A 219 -15.29 -17.11 13.23
N ALA A 220 -14.69 -17.02 12.05
CA ALA A 220 -13.32 -16.56 11.85
C ALA A 220 -13.29 -15.03 11.75
N SER A 221 -12.17 -14.40 12.11
CA SER A 221 -12.01 -12.95 11.95
C SER A 221 -10.57 -12.52 11.70
N ALA A 222 -10.43 -11.33 11.14
CA ALA A 222 -9.17 -10.60 11.03
C ALA A 222 -9.44 -9.10 10.93
N VAL A 223 -8.42 -8.27 11.17
CA VAL A 223 -8.46 -6.84 10.85
C VAL A 223 -7.50 -6.59 9.69
N GLN A 224 -8.00 -6.12 8.55
CA GLN A 224 -7.19 -5.85 7.37
C GLN A 224 -7.66 -4.56 6.68
N ASN A 225 -6.78 -3.94 5.90
CA ASN A 225 -7.12 -2.75 5.13
C ASN A 225 -7.91 -3.12 3.86
N ASN A 226 -8.89 -2.26 3.50
CA ASN A 226 -9.64 -2.37 2.25
C ASN A 226 -9.33 -1.22 1.28
N ALA A 227 -8.12 -0.66 1.32
CA ALA A 227 -7.66 0.54 0.61
C ALA A 227 -8.21 1.88 1.13
N THR A 228 -9.33 1.92 1.84
CA THR A 228 -9.93 3.17 2.36
C THR A 228 -9.82 3.29 3.88
N ALA A 229 -9.89 2.16 4.57
CA ALA A 229 -9.83 2.10 6.04
C ALA A 229 -9.32 0.76 6.53
N SER A 230 -8.94 0.71 7.80
CA SER A 230 -8.76 -0.55 8.53
C SER A 230 -10.13 -1.12 8.87
N CYS A 231 -10.40 -2.35 8.46
CA CYS A 231 -11.70 -3.00 8.59
C CYS A 231 -11.60 -4.28 9.41
N PHE A 232 -12.62 -4.53 10.23
CA PHE A 232 -12.78 -5.79 10.93
C PHE A 232 -13.67 -6.74 10.11
N TYR A 233 -13.15 -7.90 9.76
CA TYR A 233 -13.82 -8.92 8.97
C TYR A 233 -14.31 -10.04 9.87
N LEU A 234 -15.60 -10.41 9.75
CA LEU A 234 -16.29 -11.47 10.46
C LEU A 234 -16.81 -12.48 9.44
N VAL A 235 -16.31 -13.71 9.45
CA VAL A 235 -16.47 -14.66 8.34
C VAL A 235 -16.95 -16.00 8.84
N GLY A 236 -17.93 -16.61 8.15
CA GLY A 236 -18.41 -17.96 8.43
C GLY A 236 -19.02 -18.11 9.83
N GLY A 237 -18.67 -19.17 10.53
CA GLY A 237 -19.30 -19.57 11.78
C GLY A 237 -20.61 -20.33 11.55
N PHE A 238 -21.33 -20.64 12.61
CA PHE A 238 -22.63 -21.33 12.50
C PHE A 238 -23.66 -20.76 13.47
N ALA A 239 -24.92 -20.86 13.08
CA ALA A 239 -26.08 -20.60 13.94
C ALA A 239 -26.65 -21.93 14.42
N PRO A 240 -26.73 -22.22 15.73
CA PRO A 240 -27.39 -23.42 16.23
C PRO A 240 -28.87 -23.48 15.85
N ALA A 241 -29.42 -24.69 15.86
CA ALA A 241 -30.85 -24.88 15.71
C ALA A 241 -31.61 -24.28 16.89
N ASN A 242 -32.76 -23.67 16.62
CA ASN A 242 -33.71 -23.23 17.63
C ASN A 242 -35.08 -23.88 17.35
N LYS A 243 -36.12 -23.52 18.12
CA LYS A 243 -37.46 -24.14 17.98
C LYS A 243 -38.10 -23.95 16.60
N THR A 244 -37.69 -22.92 15.85
CA THR A 244 -38.31 -22.52 14.58
C THR A 244 -37.40 -22.73 13.38
N GLU A 245 -36.09 -22.71 13.59
CA GLU A 245 -35.07 -22.72 12.53
C GLU A 245 -34.04 -23.82 12.72
N ARG A 246 -33.65 -24.45 11.61
CA ARG A 246 -32.53 -25.41 11.59
C ARG A 246 -31.19 -24.70 11.82
N ALA A 247 -30.23 -25.45 12.31
CA ALA A 247 -28.84 -24.99 12.36
C ALA A 247 -28.32 -24.71 10.94
N LEU A 248 -27.56 -23.67 10.81
CA LEU A 248 -26.99 -23.19 9.56
C LEU A 248 -25.50 -22.91 9.71
N ALA A 249 -24.67 -23.51 8.89
CA ALA A 249 -23.26 -23.13 8.75
C ALA A 249 -23.15 -21.99 7.74
N HIS A 250 -22.71 -20.81 8.22
CA HIS A 250 -22.64 -19.61 7.41
C HIS A 250 -21.57 -19.71 6.32
N THR A 251 -21.94 -19.31 5.12
CA THR A 251 -21.07 -19.23 3.93
C THR A 251 -20.82 -17.80 3.49
N ASP A 252 -21.22 -16.83 4.31
CA ASP A 252 -21.06 -15.40 4.08
C ASP A 252 -20.08 -14.78 5.07
N GLY A 253 -19.74 -13.52 4.84
CA GLY A 253 -18.95 -12.70 5.74
C GLY A 253 -19.40 -11.24 5.73
N TRP A 254 -18.99 -10.53 6.77
CA TRP A 254 -19.28 -9.11 6.98
C TRP A 254 -18.00 -8.33 7.27
N CYS A 255 -17.88 -7.15 6.68
CA CYS A 255 -16.80 -6.22 6.89
C CYS A 255 -17.31 -4.99 7.64
N PHE A 256 -16.77 -4.73 8.84
CA PHE A 256 -17.00 -3.48 9.57
C PHE A 256 -15.95 -2.45 9.22
N ASN A 257 -16.36 -1.37 8.59
CA ASN A 257 -15.46 -0.27 8.23
C ASN A 257 -15.29 0.68 9.42
N SER A 258 -14.06 0.84 9.93
CA SER A 258 -13.77 1.66 11.10
C SER A 258 -13.95 3.17 10.88
N ALA A 259 -13.94 3.65 9.63
CA ALA A 259 -14.12 5.06 9.29
C ALA A 259 -15.59 5.44 9.14
N THR A 260 -16.42 4.56 8.54
CA THR A 260 -17.86 4.82 8.32
C THR A 260 -18.74 4.28 9.44
N HIS A 261 -18.22 3.40 10.31
CA HIS A 261 -18.94 2.67 11.35
C HIS A 261 -20.12 1.84 10.81
N GLN A 262 -19.97 1.26 9.62
CA GLN A 262 -20.99 0.46 8.97
C GLN A 262 -20.48 -0.93 8.62
N TRP A 263 -21.42 -1.91 8.68
CA TRP A 263 -21.19 -3.26 8.18
C TRP A 263 -21.56 -3.35 6.69
N THR A 264 -20.71 -3.96 5.89
CA THR A 264 -20.96 -4.28 4.48
C THR A 264 -20.81 -5.78 4.26
N LYS A 265 -21.65 -6.37 3.41
CA LYS A 265 -21.55 -7.79 3.07
C LYS A 265 -20.33 -8.00 2.18
N MET A 266 -19.57 -9.07 2.44
CA MET A 266 -18.50 -9.59 1.61
C MET A 266 -19.07 -10.54 0.55
N ALA A 267 -18.28 -10.86 -0.50
CA ALA A 267 -18.59 -11.97 -1.39
C ALA A 267 -18.77 -13.28 -0.59
N ASP A 268 -19.71 -14.10 -0.98
CA ASP A 268 -19.92 -15.41 -0.36
C ASP A 268 -18.63 -16.25 -0.50
N ILE A 269 -18.40 -17.15 0.46
CA ILE A 269 -17.15 -17.94 0.54
C ILE A 269 -17.16 -19.01 -0.56
N ILE A 270 -16.86 -18.60 -1.79
CA ILE A 270 -16.76 -19.45 -2.97
C ILE A 270 -15.38 -19.23 -3.57
N PRO A 271 -14.39 -20.08 -3.26
CA PRO A 271 -13.07 -19.97 -3.85
C PRO A 271 -13.11 -20.05 -5.38
N HIS A 272 -12.27 -19.30 -6.04
CA HIS A 272 -12.21 -19.24 -7.50
C HIS A 272 -12.04 -20.65 -8.11
N GLY A 273 -12.87 -20.98 -9.10
CA GLY A 273 -12.92 -22.31 -9.72
C GLY A 273 -13.83 -23.32 -9.01
N GLN A 274 -14.40 -22.97 -7.84
CA GLN A 274 -15.44 -23.76 -7.17
C GLN A 274 -16.84 -23.18 -7.46
N THR A 275 -17.87 -24.01 -7.37
CA THR A 275 -19.28 -23.60 -7.60
C THR A 275 -20.10 -23.59 -6.32
N GLU A 276 -19.69 -24.39 -5.35
CA GLU A 276 -20.43 -24.56 -4.10
C GLU A 276 -19.81 -23.69 -2.99
N PRO A 277 -20.63 -22.99 -2.22
CA PRO A 277 -20.15 -22.21 -1.11
C PRO A 277 -19.71 -23.09 0.06
N MET A 278 -18.56 -22.77 0.64
CA MET A 278 -18.02 -23.43 1.83
C MET A 278 -18.26 -22.62 3.09
N THR A 279 -18.10 -23.24 4.27
CA THR A 279 -18.11 -22.55 5.55
C THR A 279 -16.70 -22.49 6.17
N LEU A 280 -16.47 -21.45 6.96
CA LEU A 280 -15.29 -21.31 7.83
C LEU A 280 -15.66 -21.40 9.31
N ALA A 281 -16.70 -22.16 9.64
CA ALA A 281 -17.06 -22.43 11.04
C ALA A 281 -15.96 -23.24 11.74
N GLY A 282 -15.46 -22.74 12.86
CA GLY A 282 -14.32 -23.31 13.59
C GLY A 282 -12.96 -23.13 12.93
N ALA A 283 -12.89 -22.36 11.82
CA ALA A 283 -11.63 -21.90 11.22
C ALA A 283 -11.07 -20.68 11.95
N ILE A 284 -9.82 -20.36 11.69
CA ILE A 284 -9.16 -19.15 12.19
C ILE A 284 -8.54 -18.39 11.04
N GLY A 285 -8.64 -17.04 11.11
CA GLY A 285 -8.08 -16.13 10.12
C GLY A 285 -6.90 -15.33 10.68
N ILE A 286 -5.90 -15.08 9.82
CA ILE A 286 -4.82 -14.13 10.08
C ILE A 286 -4.62 -13.22 8.87
N THR A 287 -4.06 -12.05 9.10
CA THR A 287 -3.71 -11.12 8.03
C THR A 287 -2.46 -11.58 7.30
N SER A 288 -2.42 -11.35 6.00
CA SER A 288 -1.24 -11.53 5.18
C SER A 288 -1.07 -10.33 4.24
N GLY A 289 0.16 -9.84 4.13
CA GLY A 289 0.45 -8.69 3.30
C GLY A 289 -0.39 -7.46 3.66
N CYS A 290 -0.65 -6.61 2.67
CA CYS A 290 -1.39 -5.35 2.85
C CYS A 290 -2.90 -5.46 2.67
N ALA A 291 -3.42 -6.54 2.05
CA ALA A 291 -4.82 -6.65 1.65
C ALA A 291 -5.36 -8.09 1.59
N HIS A 292 -4.72 -9.06 2.23
CA HIS A 292 -5.18 -10.44 2.26
C HIS A 292 -5.49 -10.92 3.68
N ILE A 293 -6.40 -11.87 3.78
CA ILE A 293 -6.70 -12.62 4.99
C ILE A 293 -6.62 -14.10 4.62
N VAL A 294 -5.89 -14.85 5.42
CA VAL A 294 -5.68 -16.28 5.22
C VAL A 294 -6.43 -17.04 6.30
N PHE A 295 -7.18 -18.04 5.88
CA PHE A 295 -7.98 -18.90 6.75
C PHE A 295 -7.53 -20.34 6.65
N VAL A 296 -7.52 -21.02 7.78
CA VAL A 296 -7.18 -22.44 7.87
C VAL A 296 -8.21 -23.20 8.70
N GLY A 297 -8.44 -24.44 8.31
CA GLY A 297 -9.27 -25.37 9.04
C GLY A 297 -10.78 -25.06 8.94
N GLY A 298 -11.50 -25.53 9.92
CA GLY A 298 -12.96 -25.48 9.99
C GLY A 298 -13.63 -26.76 9.51
N VAL A 299 -14.94 -26.82 9.66
CA VAL A 299 -15.75 -28.01 9.38
C VAL A 299 -16.24 -28.04 7.94
N ASN A 300 -16.56 -29.25 7.42
CA ASN A 300 -17.30 -29.36 6.16
C ASN A 300 -18.76 -28.98 6.39
N LYS A 301 -19.29 -28.07 5.56
CA LYS A 301 -20.65 -27.51 5.67
C LYS A 301 -21.73 -28.61 5.76
N GLN A 302 -21.77 -29.51 4.77
CA GLN A 302 -22.82 -30.53 4.66
C GLN A 302 -22.78 -31.53 5.81
N VAL A 303 -21.59 -32.10 6.08
CA VAL A 303 -21.40 -33.08 7.15
C VAL A 303 -21.74 -32.48 8.51
N PHE A 304 -21.38 -31.23 8.74
CA PHE A 304 -21.65 -30.56 10.00
C PHE A 304 -23.14 -30.22 10.15
N GLU A 305 -23.78 -29.63 9.13
CA GLU A 305 -25.23 -29.31 9.18
C GLU A 305 -26.08 -30.55 9.38
N ASP A 306 -25.78 -31.67 8.70
CA ASP A 306 -26.48 -32.93 8.87
C ASP A 306 -26.36 -33.45 10.30
N ALA A 307 -25.17 -33.34 10.90
CA ALA A 307 -24.94 -33.80 12.28
C ALA A 307 -25.66 -32.95 13.33
N VAL A 308 -25.59 -31.61 13.22
CA VAL A 308 -26.18 -30.70 14.23
C VAL A 308 -27.73 -30.60 14.10
N ASN A 309 -28.28 -30.89 12.89
CA ASN A 309 -29.73 -30.89 12.68
C ASN A 309 -30.37 -32.25 12.99
N ARG A 310 -29.60 -33.33 13.06
CA ARG A 310 -30.10 -34.67 13.28
C ARG A 310 -30.96 -34.85 14.54
N PRO A 311 -30.60 -34.28 15.73
CA PRO A 311 -31.46 -34.35 16.90
C PRO A 311 -32.84 -33.73 16.69
N LEU A 312 -32.91 -32.59 16.00
CA LEU A 312 -34.18 -31.92 15.67
C LEU A 312 -35.00 -32.76 14.69
N LEU A 313 -34.38 -33.36 13.69
CA LEU A 313 -35.03 -34.25 12.74
C LEU A 313 -35.59 -35.52 13.41
N ILE A 314 -34.87 -36.09 14.37
CA ILE A 314 -35.33 -37.22 15.18
C ILE A 314 -36.61 -36.83 15.93
N GLU A 315 -36.57 -35.70 16.69
CA GLU A 315 -37.71 -35.21 17.46
C GLU A 315 -38.93 -34.92 16.53
N GLN A 316 -38.72 -34.28 15.40
CA GLN A 316 -39.78 -34.02 14.42
C GLN A 316 -40.36 -35.34 13.86
N THR A 317 -39.52 -36.33 13.52
CA THR A 317 -39.95 -37.62 13.00
C THR A 317 -40.71 -38.40 14.07
N GLU A 318 -40.25 -38.41 15.33
CA GLU A 318 -40.97 -39.02 16.47
C GLU A 318 -42.32 -38.39 16.70
N ASN A 319 -42.43 -37.08 16.62
CA ASN A 319 -43.72 -36.39 16.79
C ASN A 319 -44.66 -36.67 15.59
N ASN A 320 -44.15 -36.70 14.36
CA ASN A 320 -44.93 -37.08 13.19
C ASN A 320 -45.42 -38.54 13.27
N LEU A 321 -44.56 -39.45 13.78
CA LEU A 321 -44.92 -40.87 13.96
C LEU A 321 -46.02 -41.06 15.02
N LYS A 322 -46.05 -40.22 16.07
CA LYS A 322 -47.14 -40.19 17.05
C LYS A 322 -48.46 -39.70 16.45
N LEU A 323 -48.45 -38.78 15.53
CA LEU A 323 -49.62 -38.21 14.89
C LEU A 323 -50.17 -39.12 13.76
N ALA A 324 -49.30 -39.73 12.94
CA ALA A 324 -49.61 -40.56 11.80
C ALA A 324 -48.62 -41.71 11.67
N PRO A 325 -48.78 -42.84 12.34
CA PRO A 325 -47.88 -43.97 12.28
C PRO A 325 -47.77 -44.55 10.86
N THR A 326 -46.58 -44.52 10.25
CA THR A 326 -46.30 -45.13 8.95
C THR A 326 -44.97 -45.88 9.01
N SER A 327 -44.84 -46.96 8.24
CA SER A 327 -43.62 -47.77 8.16
C SER A 327 -42.47 -46.93 7.58
N THR A 328 -42.74 -46.00 6.71
CA THR A 328 -41.75 -45.09 6.14
C THR A 328 -41.15 -44.15 7.21
N LEU A 329 -41.96 -43.53 8.05
CA LEU A 329 -41.49 -42.69 9.17
C LEU A 329 -40.70 -43.50 10.20
N GLN A 330 -41.11 -44.76 10.47
CA GLN A 330 -40.36 -45.63 11.36
C GLN A 330 -38.96 -45.96 10.79
N GLN A 331 -38.89 -46.31 9.51
CA GLN A 331 -37.61 -46.55 8.84
C GLN A 331 -36.69 -45.31 8.82
N GLN A 332 -37.29 -44.14 8.61
CA GLN A 332 -36.56 -42.88 8.67
C GLN A 332 -36.01 -42.59 10.06
N LEU A 333 -36.80 -42.84 11.12
CA LEU A 333 -36.36 -42.67 12.51
C LEU A 333 -35.24 -43.65 12.86
N ASP A 334 -35.34 -44.90 12.46
CA ASP A 334 -34.35 -45.93 12.68
C ASP A 334 -33.01 -45.58 11.98
N GLN A 335 -33.11 -45.07 10.75
CA GLN A 335 -31.93 -44.57 10.01
C GLN A 335 -31.26 -43.39 10.69
N LEU A 336 -32.02 -42.36 11.09
CA LEU A 336 -31.48 -41.18 11.81
C LEU A 336 -30.81 -41.59 13.13
N ASN A 337 -31.38 -42.50 13.90
CA ASN A 337 -30.82 -43.02 15.13
C ASN A 337 -29.54 -43.83 14.88
N LYS A 338 -29.49 -44.64 13.84
CA LYS A 338 -28.29 -45.36 13.42
C LYS A 338 -27.17 -44.40 13.04
N GLU A 339 -27.45 -43.36 12.26
CA GLU A 339 -26.47 -42.35 11.88
C GLU A 339 -25.98 -41.54 13.11
N LYS A 340 -26.86 -41.21 14.04
CA LYS A 340 -26.51 -40.55 15.32
C LYS A 340 -25.53 -41.39 16.10
N ALA A 341 -25.77 -42.68 16.22
CA ALA A 341 -24.91 -43.61 16.98
C ALA A 341 -23.54 -43.83 16.26
N ALA A 342 -23.53 -43.82 14.92
CA ALA A 342 -22.30 -43.99 14.15
C ALA A 342 -21.44 -42.72 14.06
N TYR A 343 -22.02 -41.53 14.23
CA TYR A 343 -21.38 -40.23 13.93
C TYR A 343 -20.01 -40.02 14.57
N MET A 344 -19.82 -40.40 15.83
CA MET A 344 -18.55 -40.22 16.57
C MET A 344 -17.49 -41.29 16.27
N ASN A 345 -17.84 -42.32 15.48
CA ASN A 345 -17.00 -43.49 15.24
C ASN A 345 -16.51 -43.63 13.79
N HIS A 346 -16.75 -42.62 12.96
CA HIS A 346 -16.23 -42.60 11.60
C HIS A 346 -14.71 -42.29 11.57
N PRO A 347 -13.98 -42.71 10.57
CA PRO A 347 -12.58 -42.33 10.39
C PRO A 347 -12.47 -40.83 10.12
N GLU A 348 -11.33 -40.27 10.46
CA GLU A 348 -11.04 -38.82 10.36
C GLU A 348 -11.38 -38.25 8.98
N THR A 349 -11.05 -38.92 7.90
CA THR A 349 -11.30 -38.50 6.52
C THR A 349 -12.80 -38.39 6.16
N TRP A 350 -13.68 -39.06 6.92
CA TRP A 350 -15.15 -39.02 6.66
C TRP A 350 -15.73 -37.65 6.98
N TYR A 351 -15.16 -36.93 7.99
CA TYR A 351 -15.69 -35.61 8.41
C TYR A 351 -15.35 -34.50 7.44
N ARG A 352 -14.40 -34.71 6.53
CA ARG A 352 -14.03 -33.78 5.46
C ARG A 352 -13.76 -32.38 5.99
N PHE A 353 -13.07 -32.26 7.14
CA PHE A 353 -12.69 -30.94 7.61
C PHE A 353 -11.88 -30.19 6.55
N ASN A 354 -12.03 -28.86 6.47
CA ASN A 354 -11.38 -28.05 5.47
C ASN A 354 -9.86 -28.25 5.55
N ASN A 355 -9.30 -28.76 4.48
CA ASN A 355 -7.87 -29.05 4.32
C ASN A 355 -7.18 -28.08 3.34
N GLU A 356 -7.85 -26.95 3.07
CA GLU A 356 -7.42 -25.93 2.14
C GLU A 356 -6.89 -24.72 2.89
N LEU A 357 -5.86 -24.08 2.30
CA LEU A 357 -5.45 -22.74 2.68
C LEU A 357 -6.31 -21.75 1.88
N VAL A 358 -7.33 -21.19 2.52
CA VAL A 358 -8.30 -20.31 1.89
C VAL A 358 -7.90 -18.86 2.10
N ILE A 359 -7.86 -18.09 1.02
CA ILE A 359 -7.39 -16.69 1.05
C ILE A 359 -8.48 -15.78 0.51
N TYR A 360 -8.72 -14.68 1.21
CA TYR A 360 -9.60 -13.61 0.81
C TYR A 360 -8.79 -12.34 0.52
N HIS A 361 -9.07 -11.70 -0.62
CA HIS A 361 -8.48 -10.43 -0.98
C HIS A 361 -9.47 -9.28 -0.80
N THR A 362 -9.13 -8.33 0.07
CA THR A 362 -10.04 -7.28 0.56
C THR A 362 -10.37 -6.19 -0.47
N ILE A 363 -9.53 -5.98 -1.49
CA ILE A 363 -9.72 -4.94 -2.51
C ILE A 363 -10.58 -5.46 -3.66
N THR A 364 -10.31 -6.68 -4.16
CA THR A 364 -11.08 -7.27 -5.26
C THR A 364 -12.32 -8.02 -4.78
N ASP A 365 -12.48 -8.24 -3.47
CA ASP A 365 -13.56 -9.02 -2.87
C ASP A 365 -13.67 -10.41 -3.53
N THR A 366 -12.56 -11.18 -3.46
CA THR A 366 -12.44 -12.49 -4.08
C THR A 366 -11.83 -13.51 -3.14
N TRP A 367 -12.21 -14.79 -3.33
CA TRP A 367 -11.74 -15.93 -2.60
C TRP A 367 -10.91 -16.85 -3.49
N VAL A 368 -9.82 -17.39 -2.96
CA VAL A 368 -8.98 -18.40 -3.65
C VAL A 368 -8.55 -19.48 -2.68
N THR A 369 -8.23 -20.66 -3.23
CA THR A 369 -7.53 -21.73 -2.53
C THR A 369 -6.09 -21.81 -3.07
N GLU A 370 -5.12 -21.58 -2.19
CA GLU A 370 -3.70 -21.58 -2.58
C GLU A 370 -3.08 -22.97 -2.57
N SER A 371 -3.41 -23.77 -1.56
CA SER A 371 -2.86 -25.09 -1.40
C SER A 371 -3.77 -25.99 -0.57
N GLN A 372 -3.56 -27.31 -0.66
CA GLN A 372 -4.28 -28.30 0.12
C GLN A 372 -3.27 -29.18 0.89
N SER A 373 -3.57 -29.46 2.15
CA SER A 373 -2.80 -30.37 2.98
C SER A 373 -3.67 -31.01 4.06
N PRO A 374 -3.55 -32.30 4.29
CA PRO A 374 -4.24 -32.97 5.43
C PRO A 374 -3.89 -32.35 6.78
N LEU A 375 -2.73 -31.67 6.89
CA LEU A 375 -2.28 -30.99 8.09
C LEU A 375 -3.11 -29.75 8.44
N LEU A 376 -3.90 -29.23 7.51
CA LEU A 376 -4.82 -28.09 7.71
C LEU A 376 -6.20 -28.51 8.21
N ALA A 377 -6.57 -29.80 8.04
CA ALA A 377 -7.90 -30.31 8.34
C ALA A 377 -8.19 -30.37 9.85
N ARG A 378 -8.42 -29.21 10.46
CA ARG A 378 -8.65 -29.06 11.92
C ARG A 378 -9.70 -28.00 12.21
N ALA A 379 -10.50 -28.22 13.25
CA ALA A 379 -11.41 -27.22 13.78
C ALA A 379 -10.97 -26.80 15.20
N GLY A 380 -11.19 -25.56 15.59
CA GLY A 380 -10.81 -25.04 16.90
C GLY A 380 -9.30 -25.11 17.18
N ALA A 381 -8.46 -25.12 16.17
CA ALA A 381 -7.02 -24.94 16.27
C ALA A 381 -6.68 -23.48 16.57
N ALA A 382 -5.45 -23.19 17.02
CA ALA A 382 -4.91 -21.85 17.00
C ALA A 382 -4.08 -21.67 15.72
N PHE A 383 -4.12 -20.45 15.12
CA PHE A 383 -3.34 -20.10 13.93
C PHE A 383 -2.67 -18.75 14.17
N ILE A 384 -1.34 -18.72 14.15
CA ILE A 384 -0.56 -17.60 14.68
C ILE A 384 0.59 -17.30 13.74
N GLN A 385 0.92 -16.03 13.60
CA GLN A 385 2.19 -15.62 12.99
C GLN A 385 3.29 -15.62 14.07
N CYS A 386 4.37 -16.33 13.83
CA CYS A 386 5.54 -16.37 14.70
C CYS A 386 6.81 -16.20 13.85
N GLY A 387 7.45 -15.04 13.95
CA GLY A 387 8.55 -14.66 13.06
C GLY A 387 8.10 -14.60 11.59
N HIS A 388 8.76 -15.38 10.73
CA HIS A 388 8.48 -15.44 9.29
C HIS A 388 7.57 -16.61 8.89
N GLU A 389 7.02 -17.34 9.85
CA GLU A 389 6.16 -18.50 9.62
C GLU A 389 4.80 -18.33 10.27
N TRP A 390 3.82 -19.00 9.71
CA TRP A 390 2.54 -19.22 10.36
C TRP A 390 2.55 -20.58 11.03
N ILE A 391 1.94 -20.67 12.19
CA ILE A 391 1.93 -21.90 12.99
C ILE A 391 0.50 -22.26 13.34
N ILE A 392 0.12 -23.50 13.04
CA ILE A 392 -1.15 -24.13 13.42
C ILE A 392 -0.89 -25.01 14.63
N VAL A 393 -1.62 -24.77 15.71
CA VAL A 393 -1.43 -25.49 16.98
C VAL A 393 -2.68 -26.28 17.30
N ASN A 394 -2.52 -27.58 17.52
CA ASN A 394 -3.51 -28.49 18.04
C ASN A 394 -4.86 -28.46 17.25
N GLY A 395 -6.02 -28.43 17.93
CA GLY A 395 -7.35 -28.48 17.36
C GLY A 395 -7.95 -29.87 17.23
N GLU A 396 -9.17 -29.96 16.71
CA GLU A 396 -9.88 -31.22 16.47
C GLU A 396 -9.67 -31.69 15.03
N THR A 397 -9.38 -32.96 14.86
CA THR A 397 -9.33 -33.62 13.53
C THR A 397 -10.62 -34.41 13.24
N GLN A 398 -11.35 -34.76 14.29
CA GLN A 398 -12.71 -35.30 14.26
C GLN A 398 -13.42 -34.97 15.58
N PRO A 399 -14.75 -35.00 15.62
CA PRO A 399 -15.48 -34.66 16.85
C PRO A 399 -14.98 -35.45 18.06
N GLY A 400 -14.51 -34.70 19.09
CA GLY A 400 -14.02 -35.30 20.34
C GLY A 400 -12.57 -35.75 20.34
N ILE A 401 -11.84 -35.74 19.25
CA ILE A 401 -10.41 -36.08 19.18
C ILE A 401 -9.57 -34.82 18.99
N ARG A 402 -8.66 -34.56 19.94
CA ARG A 402 -7.77 -33.37 19.95
C ARG A 402 -6.39 -33.81 19.45
N SER A 403 -5.97 -33.22 18.34
CA SER A 403 -4.63 -33.41 17.80
C SER A 403 -3.58 -32.72 18.65
N SER A 404 -2.47 -33.38 18.97
CA SER A 404 -1.29 -32.75 19.58
C SER A 404 -0.36 -32.12 18.54
N ALA A 405 -0.63 -32.28 17.25
CA ALA A 405 0.25 -31.83 16.18
C ALA A 405 0.35 -30.31 16.13
N VAL A 406 1.58 -29.83 15.88
CA VAL A 406 1.90 -28.43 15.61
C VAL A 406 2.53 -28.38 14.23
N THR A 407 2.04 -27.50 13.36
CA THR A 407 2.44 -27.44 11.95
C THR A 407 2.92 -26.03 11.62
N GLY A 408 4.16 -25.90 11.17
CA GLY A 408 4.69 -24.66 10.58
C GLY A 408 4.27 -24.58 9.11
N VAL A 409 3.80 -23.40 8.71
CA VAL A 409 3.44 -23.05 7.34
C VAL A 409 4.40 -21.97 6.88
N LYS A 410 5.30 -22.33 5.98
CA LYS A 410 6.30 -21.41 5.44
C LYS A 410 5.94 -21.03 4.02
N MET A 411 6.04 -19.76 3.73
CA MET A 411 5.90 -19.21 2.39
C MET A 411 7.26 -18.78 1.90
N ASP A 412 7.68 -19.34 0.78
CA ASP A 412 8.91 -18.96 0.09
C ASP A 412 8.54 -18.13 -1.16
N MET A 413 8.77 -16.82 -1.09
CA MET A 413 8.80 -15.99 -2.28
C MET A 413 10.15 -16.16 -2.98
N ARG A 414 10.14 -16.48 -4.26
CA ARG A 414 11.37 -16.57 -5.08
C ARG A 414 11.24 -15.69 -6.33
N PRO A 415 11.18 -14.35 -6.18
CA PRO A 415 11.24 -13.50 -7.35
C PRO A 415 12.65 -13.62 -7.95
N THR A 416 12.72 -14.01 -9.22
CA THR A 416 13.97 -13.99 -9.99
C THR A 416 13.83 -13.03 -11.16
N PHE A 417 14.71 -12.03 -11.22
CA PHE A 417 14.64 -11.02 -12.28
C PHE A 417 14.98 -11.62 -13.66
N GLY A 418 15.75 -12.69 -13.70
CA GLY A 418 16.13 -13.37 -14.95
C GLY A 418 17.18 -12.62 -15.77
N TRP A 419 18.01 -13.37 -16.50
CA TRP A 419 19.16 -12.80 -17.23
C TRP A 419 18.75 -11.92 -18.43
N ILE A 420 17.64 -12.21 -19.08
CA ILE A 420 17.12 -11.39 -20.21
C ILE A 420 16.71 -10.02 -19.71
N ASN A 421 15.98 -9.95 -18.60
CA ASN A 421 15.57 -8.67 -18.00
C ASN A 421 16.79 -7.84 -17.56
N TRP A 422 17.81 -8.49 -16.97
CA TRP A 422 19.08 -7.85 -16.65
C TRP A 422 19.76 -7.28 -17.89
N THR A 423 19.78 -8.02 -19.00
CA THR A 423 20.39 -7.56 -20.25
C THR A 423 19.72 -6.29 -20.76
N VAL A 424 18.37 -6.25 -20.76
CA VAL A 424 17.59 -5.08 -21.18
C VAL A 424 17.87 -3.88 -20.26
N LEU A 425 17.86 -4.08 -18.95
CA LEU A 425 18.13 -3.02 -17.97
C LEU A 425 19.55 -2.45 -18.12
N ILE A 426 20.56 -3.32 -18.23
CA ILE A 426 21.97 -2.90 -18.39
C ILE A 426 22.14 -2.16 -19.74
N ALA A 427 21.55 -2.65 -20.82
CA ALA A 427 21.60 -1.98 -22.12
C ALA A 427 21.01 -0.57 -22.05
N TYR A 428 19.88 -0.40 -21.37
CA TYR A 428 19.29 0.91 -21.10
C TYR A 428 20.25 1.82 -20.31
N LEU A 429 20.80 1.36 -19.19
CA LEU A 429 21.71 2.14 -18.34
C LEU A 429 22.99 2.56 -19.05
N VAL A 430 23.60 1.65 -19.83
CA VAL A 430 24.77 1.94 -20.69
C VAL A 430 24.41 2.99 -21.76
N GLY A 431 23.22 2.86 -22.38
CA GLY A 431 22.72 3.84 -23.33
C GLY A 431 22.62 5.24 -22.76
N MET A 432 22.17 5.39 -21.50
CA MET A 432 22.11 6.68 -20.80
C MET A 432 23.49 7.29 -20.54
N VAL A 433 24.48 6.48 -20.15
CA VAL A 433 25.85 6.94 -19.95
C VAL A 433 26.48 7.39 -21.29
N LEU A 434 26.24 6.63 -22.37
CA LEU A 434 26.71 7.00 -23.72
C LEU A 434 26.07 8.29 -24.21
N LEU A 435 24.80 8.53 -23.90
CA LEU A 435 24.11 9.78 -24.21
C LEU A 435 24.78 10.95 -23.46
N GLY A 436 25.05 10.81 -22.16
CA GLY A 436 25.77 11.81 -21.37
C GLY A 436 27.17 12.12 -21.95
N TYR A 437 27.91 11.08 -22.35
CA TYR A 437 29.21 11.23 -22.99
C TYR A 437 29.14 11.97 -24.33
N TYR A 438 28.11 11.69 -25.14
CA TYR A 438 27.88 12.37 -26.40
C TYR A 438 27.68 13.89 -26.20
N PHE A 439 26.86 14.31 -25.24
CA PHE A 439 26.61 15.73 -24.98
C PHE A 439 27.80 16.43 -24.32
N MET A 440 28.54 15.74 -23.44
CA MET A 440 29.77 16.27 -22.82
C MET A 440 30.76 16.86 -23.87
N ARG A 441 30.84 16.23 -25.05
CA ARG A 441 31.73 16.68 -26.13
C ARG A 441 31.25 17.95 -26.84
N ARG A 442 30.02 18.38 -26.56
CA ARG A 442 29.39 19.55 -27.20
C ARG A 442 29.36 20.79 -26.29
N GLU A 443 29.56 20.59 -24.98
CA GLU A 443 29.56 21.68 -24.02
C GLU A 443 30.87 22.49 -24.09
N GLY A 444 30.75 23.81 -24.31
CA GLY A 444 31.87 24.72 -24.36
C GLY A 444 32.07 25.52 -23.07
N ASP A 445 30.99 25.95 -22.41
CA ASP A 445 31.05 26.87 -21.28
C ASP A 445 29.93 26.66 -20.25
N ALA A 446 29.93 27.52 -19.21
CA ALA A 446 28.92 27.44 -18.14
C ALA A 446 27.50 27.82 -18.61
N GLU A 447 27.36 28.66 -19.67
CA GLU A 447 26.03 29.00 -20.18
C GLU A 447 25.40 27.85 -20.94
N ASP A 448 26.20 27.10 -21.73
CA ASP A 448 25.76 25.84 -22.34
C ASP A 448 25.32 24.84 -21.29
N PHE A 449 26.08 24.70 -20.19
CA PHE A 449 25.77 23.75 -19.10
C PHE A 449 24.42 24.08 -18.43
N PHE A 450 24.08 25.37 -18.22
CA PHE A 450 22.87 25.78 -17.51
C PHE A 450 21.66 25.99 -18.40
N LYS A 451 21.85 26.47 -19.66
CA LYS A 451 20.76 26.86 -20.59
C LYS A 451 20.74 26.07 -21.90
N GLY A 452 21.70 25.16 -22.15
CA GLY A 452 21.81 24.40 -23.40
C GLY A 452 21.97 25.29 -24.64
N GLY A 453 22.56 26.48 -24.49
CA GLY A 453 22.76 27.44 -25.57
C GLY A 453 21.50 27.94 -26.28
N GLY A 454 20.30 27.75 -25.72
CA GLY A 454 19.02 28.09 -26.34
C GLY A 454 18.68 27.25 -27.57
N ARG A 455 19.31 26.10 -27.73
CA ARG A 455 19.17 25.22 -28.93
C ARG A 455 18.09 24.17 -28.81
N ILE A 456 17.49 24.04 -27.65
CA ILE A 456 16.53 22.94 -27.35
C ILE A 456 15.19 23.24 -28.04
N PRO A 457 14.68 22.33 -28.92
CA PRO A 457 13.39 22.53 -29.55
C PRO A 457 12.25 22.46 -28.51
N TRP A 458 11.19 23.23 -28.74
CA TRP A 458 10.08 23.39 -27.80
C TRP A 458 9.40 22.05 -27.42
N TRP A 459 9.31 21.12 -28.35
CA TRP A 459 8.70 19.82 -28.08
C TRP A 459 9.59 18.95 -27.16
N ALA A 460 10.92 19.00 -27.30
CA ALA A 460 11.84 18.30 -26.42
C ALA A 460 11.81 18.90 -25.00
N ALA A 461 11.79 20.25 -24.91
CA ALA A 461 11.61 20.92 -23.62
C ALA A 461 10.26 20.56 -22.97
N GLY A 462 9.18 20.48 -23.74
CA GLY A 462 7.85 20.09 -23.24
C GLY A 462 7.80 18.65 -22.73
N ILE A 463 8.38 17.70 -23.47
CA ILE A 463 8.50 16.29 -23.04
C ILE A 463 9.39 16.19 -21.78
N SER A 464 10.50 16.95 -21.73
CA SER A 464 11.39 16.96 -20.57
C SER A 464 10.71 17.52 -19.32
N ILE A 465 9.90 18.60 -19.44
CA ILE A 465 9.09 19.09 -18.30
C ILE A 465 8.17 17.97 -17.82
N TYR A 466 7.46 17.32 -18.74
CA TYR A 466 6.56 16.22 -18.43
C TYR A 466 7.28 15.06 -17.72
N ALA A 467 8.38 14.56 -18.29
CA ALA A 467 9.15 13.45 -17.75
C ALA A 467 9.79 13.78 -16.40
N THR A 468 10.15 15.06 -16.16
CA THR A 468 10.65 15.54 -14.86
C THR A 468 9.57 15.55 -13.80
N MET A 469 8.35 15.97 -14.17
CA MET A 469 7.20 16.01 -13.25
C MET A 469 6.64 14.61 -12.98
N LEU A 470 6.73 13.71 -13.98
CA LEU A 470 6.33 12.32 -13.86
C LEU A 470 7.46 11.49 -13.24
N SER A 471 7.43 11.36 -11.93
CA SER A 471 8.39 10.51 -11.21
C SER A 471 8.00 9.03 -11.27
N ALA A 472 8.94 8.14 -10.92
CA ALA A 472 8.64 6.72 -10.74
C ALA A 472 7.58 6.47 -9.67
N ILE A 473 7.49 7.34 -8.65
CA ILE A 473 6.41 7.30 -7.66
C ILE A 473 5.06 7.47 -8.36
N THR A 474 4.94 8.45 -9.26
CA THR A 474 3.74 8.66 -10.05
C THR A 474 3.42 7.46 -10.95
N TYR A 475 4.45 6.89 -11.60
CA TYR A 475 4.32 5.73 -12.50
C TYR A 475 3.79 4.48 -11.80
N MET A 476 4.16 4.26 -10.54
CA MET A 476 3.71 3.11 -9.74
C MET A 476 2.48 3.44 -8.90
N ALA A 477 2.48 4.59 -8.22
CA ALA A 477 1.50 4.87 -7.19
C ALA A 477 0.14 5.35 -7.74
N TYR A 478 0.05 5.99 -8.91
CA TYR A 478 -1.26 6.29 -9.50
C TYR A 478 -1.99 5.02 -9.98
N PRO A 479 -1.36 4.08 -10.69
CA PRO A 479 -1.99 2.78 -10.93
C PRO A 479 -2.40 2.06 -9.65
N ALA A 480 -1.54 2.01 -8.63
CA ALA A 480 -1.84 1.37 -7.36
C ALA A 480 -3.01 2.05 -6.63
N LYS A 481 -3.08 3.39 -6.63
CA LYS A 481 -4.18 4.13 -6.04
C LYS A 481 -5.49 3.89 -6.79
N ALA A 482 -5.47 3.92 -8.13
CA ALA A 482 -6.64 3.65 -8.95
C ALA A 482 -7.10 2.18 -8.84
N TYR A 483 -6.17 1.23 -8.71
CA TYR A 483 -6.45 -0.17 -8.40
C TYR A 483 -7.18 -0.31 -7.06
N ALA A 484 -6.63 0.31 -6.04
CA ALA A 484 -7.16 0.21 -4.68
C ALA A 484 -8.50 0.97 -4.53
N THR A 485 -8.61 2.19 -5.07
CA THR A 485 -9.79 3.06 -4.96
C THR A 485 -10.46 3.26 -6.32
N ASP A 486 -10.31 4.44 -6.92
CA ASP A 486 -10.94 4.87 -8.17
C ASP A 486 -10.16 6.01 -8.84
N TRP A 487 -10.78 6.75 -9.78
CA TRP A 487 -10.17 7.83 -10.53
C TRP A 487 -10.30 9.22 -9.89
N THR A 488 -10.68 9.33 -8.63
CA THR A 488 -10.89 10.64 -7.96
C THR A 488 -9.64 11.52 -7.91
N TYR A 489 -8.44 10.95 -7.95
CA TYR A 489 -7.17 11.70 -8.03
C TYR A 489 -6.83 12.23 -9.44
N TYR A 490 -7.46 11.73 -10.49
CA TYR A 490 -7.19 12.15 -11.87
C TYR A 490 -7.42 13.66 -12.11
N PRO A 491 -8.48 14.32 -11.59
CA PRO A 491 -8.72 15.74 -11.79
C PRO A 491 -7.57 16.64 -11.29
N MET A 492 -6.75 16.18 -10.32
CA MET A 492 -5.57 16.92 -9.88
C MET A 492 -4.56 17.12 -11.03
N LEU A 493 -4.40 16.14 -11.90
CA LEU A 493 -3.49 16.23 -13.05
C LEU A 493 -4.05 17.11 -14.17
N VAL A 494 -5.37 17.19 -14.30
CA VAL A 494 -6.04 18.14 -15.21
C VAL A 494 -5.74 19.58 -14.81
N THR A 495 -5.58 19.89 -13.53
CA THR A 495 -5.26 21.24 -13.04
C THR A 495 -3.92 21.75 -13.59
N ILE A 496 -2.99 20.88 -14.03
CA ILE A 496 -1.72 21.25 -14.68
C ILE A 496 -2.01 22.05 -15.95
N LEU A 497 -2.91 21.57 -16.79
CA LEU A 497 -3.30 22.28 -18.02
C LEU A 497 -4.01 23.59 -17.69
N ILE A 498 -4.89 23.61 -16.69
CA ILE A 498 -5.59 24.84 -16.26
C ILE A 498 -4.58 25.89 -15.80
N VAL A 499 -3.61 25.52 -14.98
CA VAL A 499 -2.57 26.41 -14.43
C VAL A 499 -1.60 26.88 -15.54
N SER A 500 -1.42 26.10 -16.60
CA SER A 500 -0.54 26.50 -17.72
C SER A 500 -0.93 27.85 -18.34
N PHE A 501 -2.22 28.16 -18.46
CA PHE A 501 -2.69 29.43 -19.04
C PHE A 501 -2.27 30.67 -18.23
N PRO A 502 -2.55 30.78 -16.92
CA PRO A 502 -2.08 31.91 -16.12
C PRO A 502 -0.54 31.98 -16.05
N VAL A 503 0.16 30.84 -16.04
CA VAL A 503 1.63 30.82 -16.06
C VAL A 503 2.16 31.43 -17.36
N ILE A 504 1.65 31.04 -18.51
CA ILE A 504 2.04 31.56 -19.82
C ILE A 504 1.73 33.07 -19.91
N LYS A 505 0.58 33.50 -19.41
CA LYS A 505 0.16 34.89 -19.52
C LYS A 505 0.89 35.84 -18.55
N TYR A 506 1.08 35.41 -17.29
CA TYR A 506 1.50 36.29 -16.20
C TYR A 506 2.92 36.08 -15.71
N TYR A 507 3.47 34.86 -15.77
CA TYR A 507 4.79 34.54 -15.21
C TYR A 507 5.89 34.40 -16.26
N LEU A 508 5.62 33.70 -17.36
CA LEU A 508 6.61 33.47 -18.42
C LEU A 508 7.23 34.77 -18.96
N PRO A 509 6.49 35.88 -19.22
CA PRO A 509 7.08 37.12 -19.70
C PRO A 509 8.12 37.71 -18.74
N PHE A 510 7.96 37.57 -17.43
CA PHE A 510 8.95 38.08 -16.47
C PHE A 510 10.28 37.33 -16.58
N PHE A 511 10.24 36.00 -16.56
CA PHE A 511 11.43 35.19 -16.60
C PHE A 511 12.20 35.37 -17.92
N ARG A 512 11.50 35.50 -19.03
CA ARG A 512 12.14 35.70 -20.36
C ARG A 512 12.73 37.10 -20.53
N ARG A 513 12.02 38.14 -20.14
CA ARG A 513 12.50 39.54 -20.27
C ARG A 513 13.67 39.85 -19.32
N LEU A 514 13.68 39.27 -18.14
CA LEU A 514 14.74 39.49 -17.17
C LEU A 514 16.03 38.73 -17.50
N ASN A 515 15.97 37.80 -18.48
CA ASN A 515 17.09 36.96 -18.89
C ASN A 515 17.85 36.32 -17.69
N VAL A 516 17.08 35.81 -16.75
CA VAL A 516 17.62 35.19 -15.54
C VAL A 516 18.12 33.77 -15.83
N THR A 517 19.12 33.31 -15.10
CA THR A 517 19.58 31.90 -15.12
C THR A 517 18.92 31.12 -14.00
N SER A 518 18.76 31.74 -12.82
CA SER A 518 18.00 31.20 -11.70
C SER A 518 16.69 32.00 -11.53
N ALA A 519 15.59 31.30 -11.29
CA ALA A 519 14.30 31.93 -10.96
C ALA A 519 14.42 32.90 -9.76
N TYR A 520 15.31 32.59 -8.82
CA TYR A 520 15.48 33.34 -7.57
C TYR A 520 16.20 34.68 -7.77
N GLU A 521 16.89 34.92 -8.91
CA GLU A 521 17.42 36.26 -9.27
C GLU A 521 16.31 37.30 -9.36
N TYR A 522 15.09 36.91 -9.80
CA TYR A 522 13.92 37.78 -9.79
C TYR A 522 13.59 38.27 -8.37
N LEU A 523 13.66 37.39 -7.37
CA LEU A 523 13.33 37.76 -5.98
C LEU A 523 14.32 38.80 -5.40
N GLU A 524 15.60 38.76 -5.80
CA GLU A 524 16.55 39.76 -5.40
C GLU A 524 16.22 41.13 -6.01
N ARG A 525 15.99 41.16 -7.32
CA ARG A 525 15.64 42.42 -8.03
C ARG A 525 14.34 43.00 -7.50
N ARG A 526 13.37 42.18 -7.12
CA ARG A 526 12.04 42.60 -6.65
C ARG A 526 12.02 42.93 -5.16
N PHE A 527 12.70 42.20 -4.34
CA PHE A 527 12.70 42.32 -2.88
C PHE A 527 14.07 42.70 -2.34
N ASN A 528 14.91 41.71 -2.08
CA ASN A 528 16.28 41.86 -1.61
C ASN A 528 17.08 40.56 -1.70
N ALA A 529 18.40 40.65 -1.44
CA ALA A 529 19.31 39.52 -1.45
C ALA A 529 18.96 38.43 -0.42
N THR A 530 18.49 38.81 0.76
CA THR A 530 18.09 37.86 1.82
C THR A 530 16.96 36.96 1.35
N THR A 531 15.93 37.53 0.70
CA THR A 531 14.81 36.78 0.14
C THR A 531 15.27 35.79 -0.94
N ARG A 532 16.21 36.19 -1.84
CA ARG A 532 16.81 35.29 -2.84
C ARG A 532 17.53 34.14 -2.17
N LEU A 533 18.43 34.40 -1.23
CA LEU A 533 19.25 33.38 -0.57
C LEU A 533 18.39 32.38 0.24
N MET A 534 17.38 32.88 0.96
CA MET A 534 16.47 32.02 1.72
C MET A 534 15.62 31.13 0.80
N ALA A 535 15.05 31.71 -0.26
CA ALA A 535 14.24 30.94 -1.21
C ALA A 535 15.08 29.88 -1.94
N SER A 536 16.26 30.25 -2.45
CA SER A 536 17.18 29.35 -3.13
C SER A 536 17.73 28.27 -2.17
N GLY A 537 18.05 28.63 -0.92
CA GLY A 537 18.49 27.68 0.11
C GLY A 537 17.40 26.65 0.44
N LEU A 538 16.15 27.09 0.68
CA LEU A 538 15.04 26.17 0.92
C LEU A 538 14.78 25.27 -0.30
N PHE A 539 14.88 25.81 -1.52
CA PHE A 539 14.76 25.02 -2.75
C PHE A 539 15.82 23.92 -2.84
N ILE A 540 17.09 24.22 -2.52
CA ILE A 540 18.16 23.22 -2.52
C ILE A 540 17.85 22.11 -1.52
N VAL A 541 17.45 22.44 -0.29
CA VAL A 541 17.07 21.45 0.73
C VAL A 541 15.90 20.61 0.26
N PHE A 542 14.87 21.25 -0.29
CA PHE A 542 13.68 20.58 -0.84
C PHE A 542 14.06 19.61 -1.97
N MET A 543 14.94 20.02 -2.90
CA MET A 543 15.35 19.16 -4.02
C MET A 543 16.19 17.98 -3.57
N VAL A 544 17.07 18.13 -2.58
CA VAL A 544 17.84 17.02 -2.02
C VAL A 544 16.92 16.03 -1.31
N ALA A 545 15.96 16.50 -0.53
CA ALA A 545 14.96 15.63 0.09
C ALA A 545 14.10 14.90 -0.96
N ARG A 546 13.66 15.62 -2.01
CA ARG A 546 12.93 15.02 -3.14
C ARG A 546 13.74 13.96 -3.87
N MET A 547 15.05 14.18 -4.09
CA MET A 547 15.93 13.17 -4.68
C MET A 547 16.00 11.89 -3.85
N ALA A 548 16.16 12.03 -2.53
CA ALA A 548 16.20 10.89 -1.63
C ALA A 548 14.90 10.05 -1.69
N LEU A 549 13.73 10.72 -1.65
CA LEU A 549 12.43 10.07 -1.77
C LEU A 549 12.26 9.34 -3.10
N VAL A 550 12.61 10.01 -4.20
CA VAL A 550 12.48 9.46 -5.55
C VAL A 550 13.46 8.31 -5.81
N LEU A 551 14.60 8.23 -5.10
CA LEU A 551 15.49 7.07 -5.11
C LEU A 551 14.94 5.91 -4.26
N TYR A 552 14.54 6.20 -3.04
CA TYR A 552 14.15 5.19 -2.06
C TYR A 552 12.85 4.47 -2.41
N LEU A 553 11.78 5.24 -2.67
CA LEU A 553 10.44 4.67 -2.79
C LEU A 553 10.29 3.69 -3.98
N PRO A 554 10.76 4.00 -5.20
CA PRO A 554 10.75 3.03 -6.29
C PRO A 554 11.67 1.83 -6.06
N SER A 555 12.85 2.05 -5.45
CA SER A 555 13.77 0.95 -5.13
C SER A 555 13.13 -0.06 -4.19
N LEU A 556 12.40 0.41 -3.18
CA LEU A 556 11.69 -0.45 -2.24
C LEU A 556 10.63 -1.33 -2.94
N ALA A 557 9.85 -0.74 -3.85
CA ALA A 557 8.86 -1.49 -4.62
C ALA A 557 9.51 -2.51 -5.58
N LEU A 558 10.62 -2.12 -6.22
CA LEU A 558 11.35 -3.00 -7.13
C LEU A 558 12.00 -4.18 -6.38
N THR A 559 12.63 -3.94 -5.24
CA THR A 559 13.22 -4.99 -4.41
C THR A 559 12.20 -6.07 -4.08
N ALA A 560 10.98 -5.66 -3.69
CA ALA A 560 9.92 -6.61 -3.32
C ALA A 560 9.52 -7.57 -4.44
N VAL A 561 9.60 -7.14 -5.71
CA VAL A 561 9.10 -7.93 -6.85
C VAL A 561 10.20 -8.50 -7.75
N THR A 562 11.41 -7.96 -7.71
CA THR A 562 12.52 -8.44 -8.55
C THR A 562 13.54 -9.26 -7.77
N GLY A 563 13.54 -9.18 -6.44
CA GLY A 563 14.58 -9.76 -5.58
C GLY A 563 15.93 -9.04 -5.66
N ILE A 564 16.02 -7.92 -6.37
CA ILE A 564 17.25 -7.09 -6.38
C ILE A 564 17.35 -6.37 -5.04
N ASP A 565 18.50 -6.41 -4.43
CA ASP A 565 18.74 -5.74 -3.14
C ASP A 565 18.42 -4.25 -3.20
N LEU A 566 17.75 -3.72 -2.16
CA LEU A 566 17.34 -2.32 -2.04
C LEU A 566 18.49 -1.33 -2.20
N TYR A 567 19.61 -1.63 -1.55
CA TYR A 567 20.79 -0.76 -1.58
C TYR A 567 21.43 -0.74 -2.97
N ILE A 568 21.45 -1.90 -3.66
CA ILE A 568 21.93 -1.99 -5.04
C ILE A 568 21.06 -1.16 -5.97
N CYS A 569 19.73 -1.22 -5.85
CA CYS A 569 18.80 -0.41 -6.65
C CYS A 569 19.07 1.10 -6.46
N ILE A 570 19.16 1.57 -5.21
CA ILE A 570 19.40 2.97 -4.88
C ILE A 570 20.74 3.44 -5.46
N VAL A 571 21.81 2.69 -5.21
CA VAL A 571 23.18 3.05 -5.64
C VAL A 571 23.28 3.04 -7.16
N LEU A 572 22.76 2.04 -7.84
CA LEU A 572 22.80 1.91 -9.30
C LEU A 572 22.13 3.10 -9.99
N MET A 573 20.88 3.42 -9.59
CA MET A 573 20.14 4.56 -10.14
C MET A 573 20.85 5.89 -9.87
N ALA A 574 21.35 6.09 -8.64
CA ALA A 574 22.03 7.31 -8.26
C ALA A 574 23.35 7.51 -9.04
N LEU A 575 24.21 6.50 -9.07
CA LEU A 575 25.53 6.60 -9.74
C LEU A 575 25.39 6.88 -11.22
N VAL A 576 24.56 6.13 -11.95
CA VAL A 576 24.37 6.33 -13.39
C VAL A 576 23.82 7.74 -13.67
N THR A 577 22.88 8.21 -12.83
CA THR A 577 22.31 9.55 -12.97
C THR A 577 23.32 10.65 -12.70
N ILE A 578 24.11 10.54 -11.63
CA ILE A 578 25.18 11.51 -11.32
C ILE A 578 26.19 11.58 -12.46
N VAL A 579 26.60 10.44 -13.00
CA VAL A 579 27.61 10.38 -14.08
C VAL A 579 27.09 11.11 -15.32
N TYR A 580 25.95 10.74 -15.90
CA TYR A 580 25.53 11.34 -17.15
C TYR A 580 25.10 12.81 -17.00
N CYS A 581 24.51 13.19 -15.86
CA CYS A 581 24.11 14.57 -15.57
C CYS A 581 25.33 15.50 -15.41
N THR A 582 26.36 15.05 -14.68
CA THR A 582 27.60 15.81 -14.48
C THR A 582 28.40 16.00 -15.76
N MET A 583 28.33 15.01 -16.68
CA MET A 583 29.03 15.02 -17.96
C MET A 583 28.42 16.00 -18.96
N GLY A 584 27.10 15.99 -19.14
CA GLY A 584 26.44 16.65 -20.25
C GLY A 584 25.41 17.73 -19.91
N GLY A 585 25.41 18.28 -18.67
CA GLY A 585 24.58 19.43 -18.26
C GLY A 585 23.11 19.33 -18.64
N VAL A 586 22.43 20.47 -18.84
CA VAL A 586 20.99 20.53 -19.11
C VAL A 586 20.62 19.91 -20.47
N GLU A 587 21.51 19.95 -21.46
CA GLU A 587 21.21 19.39 -22.79
C GLU A 587 21.12 17.86 -22.72
N ALA A 588 22.06 17.20 -22.02
CA ALA A 588 21.98 15.75 -21.78
C ALA A 588 20.75 15.36 -20.95
N VAL A 589 20.41 16.17 -19.94
CA VAL A 589 19.21 15.93 -19.11
C VAL A 589 17.95 15.99 -19.98
N VAL A 590 17.75 17.04 -20.79
CA VAL A 590 16.55 17.21 -21.63
C VAL A 590 16.41 16.09 -22.66
N TRP A 591 17.49 15.73 -23.35
CA TRP A 591 17.43 14.63 -24.33
C TRP A 591 17.33 13.26 -23.67
N GLY A 592 17.93 13.09 -22.50
CA GLY A 592 17.71 11.94 -21.64
C GLY A 592 16.24 11.79 -21.27
N ASP A 593 15.61 12.87 -20.80
CA ASP A 593 14.19 12.91 -20.44
C ASP A 593 13.28 12.59 -21.64
N VAL A 594 13.65 13.01 -22.86
CA VAL A 594 12.90 12.65 -24.08
C VAL A 594 12.93 11.15 -24.34
N VAL A 595 14.11 10.52 -24.28
CA VAL A 595 14.23 9.05 -24.45
C VAL A 595 13.45 8.33 -23.38
N GLN A 596 13.61 8.76 -22.12
CA GLN A 596 12.93 8.20 -20.97
C GLN A 596 11.41 8.37 -21.06
N GLY A 597 10.94 9.53 -21.50
CA GLY A 597 9.52 9.80 -21.72
C GLY A 597 8.87 8.86 -22.74
N PHE A 598 9.56 8.55 -23.83
CA PHE A 598 9.06 7.58 -24.83
C PHE A 598 8.99 6.15 -24.27
N ILE A 599 10.01 5.72 -23.51
CA ILE A 599 10.01 4.39 -22.86
C ILE A 599 8.86 4.29 -21.85
N LEU A 600 8.66 5.36 -21.05
CA LEU A 600 7.59 5.44 -20.05
C LEU A 600 6.20 5.34 -20.68
N VAL A 601 5.91 6.20 -21.65
CA VAL A 601 4.58 6.26 -22.28
C VAL A 601 4.33 5.00 -23.11
N GLY A 602 5.31 4.54 -23.87
CA GLY A 602 5.21 3.31 -24.66
C GLY A 602 4.98 2.07 -23.78
N GLY A 603 5.72 1.97 -22.66
CA GLY A 603 5.55 0.90 -21.69
C GLY A 603 4.18 0.93 -21.00
N ALA A 604 3.69 2.11 -20.62
CA ALA A 604 2.38 2.27 -20.04
C ALA A 604 1.23 1.91 -21.00
N LEU A 605 1.32 2.33 -22.27
CA LEU A 605 0.35 1.96 -23.30
C LEU A 605 0.34 0.46 -23.57
N PHE A 606 1.51 -0.18 -23.58
CA PHE A 606 1.60 -1.62 -23.70
C PHE A 606 0.96 -2.33 -22.52
N ALA A 607 1.27 -1.89 -21.28
CA ALA A 607 0.75 -2.50 -20.08
C ALA A 607 -0.79 -2.43 -20.00
N VAL A 608 -1.40 -1.27 -20.33
CA VAL A 608 -2.86 -1.14 -20.34
C VAL A 608 -3.51 -2.03 -21.40
N GLY A 609 -2.89 -2.11 -22.60
CA GLY A 609 -3.36 -2.99 -23.66
C GLY A 609 -3.33 -4.46 -23.25
N TYR A 610 -2.25 -4.90 -22.60
CA TYR A 610 -2.11 -6.26 -22.09
C TYR A 610 -3.11 -6.58 -20.98
N LEU A 611 -3.32 -5.66 -20.03
CA LEU A 611 -4.30 -5.80 -18.96
C LEU A 611 -5.74 -5.92 -19.48
N ILE A 612 -6.12 -5.06 -20.43
CA ILE A 612 -7.46 -5.12 -21.03
C ILE A 612 -7.66 -6.43 -21.79
N TRP A 613 -6.66 -6.86 -22.55
CA TRP A 613 -6.75 -8.12 -23.30
C TRP A 613 -6.77 -9.34 -22.39
N GLY A 614 -5.96 -9.34 -21.30
CA GLY A 614 -5.90 -10.42 -20.33
C GLY A 614 -7.11 -10.50 -19.38
N THR A 615 -7.94 -9.45 -19.28
CA THR A 615 -9.18 -9.49 -18.51
C THR A 615 -10.22 -10.39 -19.20
N GLU A 616 -10.94 -11.23 -18.48
CA GLU A 616 -12.02 -12.03 -19.06
C GLU A 616 -13.07 -11.14 -19.73
N GLY A 617 -13.42 -11.46 -20.97
CA GLY A 617 -14.29 -10.63 -21.81
C GLY A 617 -13.57 -9.43 -22.46
N GLY A 618 -12.24 -9.30 -22.32
CA GLY A 618 -11.44 -8.26 -22.98
C GLY A 618 -11.89 -6.85 -22.61
N LEU A 619 -11.99 -5.96 -23.62
CA LEU A 619 -12.43 -4.56 -23.41
C LEU A 619 -13.82 -4.45 -22.80
N GLN A 620 -14.74 -5.35 -23.16
CA GLN A 620 -16.10 -5.35 -22.61
C GLN A 620 -16.07 -5.75 -21.12
N GLY A 621 -15.32 -6.79 -20.76
CA GLY A 621 -15.15 -7.20 -19.35
C GLY A 621 -14.48 -6.10 -18.51
N PHE A 622 -13.43 -5.48 -19.03
CA PHE A 622 -12.79 -4.33 -18.40
C PHE A 622 -13.79 -3.20 -18.08
N TRP A 623 -14.62 -2.83 -19.06
CA TRP A 623 -15.59 -1.76 -18.88
C TRP A 623 -16.72 -2.15 -17.91
N GLN A 624 -17.26 -3.36 -18.05
CA GLN A 624 -18.36 -3.84 -17.22
C GLN A 624 -17.96 -3.96 -15.75
N ILE A 625 -16.85 -4.66 -15.46
CA ILE A 625 -16.33 -4.84 -14.08
C ILE A 625 -15.92 -3.48 -13.49
N GLY A 626 -15.20 -2.67 -14.26
CA GLY A 626 -14.76 -1.34 -13.81
C GLY A 626 -15.93 -0.41 -13.44
N THR A 627 -17.05 -0.49 -14.18
CA THR A 627 -18.27 0.30 -13.90
C THR A 627 -19.02 -0.26 -12.69
N GLU A 628 -19.18 -1.58 -12.61
CA GLU A 628 -19.85 -2.27 -11.49
C GLU A 628 -19.19 -1.94 -10.15
N TYR A 629 -17.86 -1.90 -10.10
CA TYR A 629 -17.08 -1.58 -8.90
C TYR A 629 -16.72 -0.09 -8.80
N ASN A 630 -17.36 0.80 -9.56
CA ASN A 630 -17.17 2.26 -9.54
C ASN A 630 -15.71 2.71 -9.72
N LYS A 631 -14.87 1.94 -10.44
CA LYS A 631 -13.46 2.26 -10.64
C LYS A 631 -13.23 3.52 -11.48
N PHE A 632 -14.20 3.93 -12.29
CA PHE A 632 -14.14 5.11 -13.14
C PHE A 632 -14.74 6.37 -12.50
N ARG A 633 -15.05 6.37 -11.20
CA ARG A 633 -15.57 7.53 -10.48
C ARG A 633 -14.51 8.63 -10.45
N LEU A 634 -14.83 9.79 -11.07
CA LEU A 634 -13.92 10.95 -11.18
C LEU A 634 -14.09 11.96 -10.05
N PHE A 635 -15.29 12.09 -9.49
CA PHE A 635 -15.61 13.18 -8.57
C PHE A 635 -16.31 12.65 -7.31
N ASP A 636 -15.78 13.08 -6.18
CA ASP A 636 -16.45 12.99 -4.90
C ASP A 636 -16.90 14.41 -4.52
N TRP A 637 -18.21 14.66 -4.57
CA TRP A 637 -18.81 15.96 -4.32
C TRP A 637 -19.06 16.25 -2.85
N SER A 638 -18.72 15.35 -1.95
CA SER A 638 -18.84 15.57 -0.51
C SER A 638 -18.01 16.77 -0.07
N PHE A 639 -18.45 17.48 0.95
CA PHE A 639 -17.75 18.66 1.47
C PHE A 639 -16.95 18.27 2.71
N ASP A 640 -15.91 17.47 2.50
CA ASP A 640 -14.98 17.03 3.56
C ASP A 640 -13.54 17.42 3.21
N TYR A 641 -12.91 18.22 4.09
CA TYR A 641 -11.54 18.69 3.93
C TYR A 641 -10.46 17.68 4.38
N ARG A 642 -10.88 16.54 4.94
CA ARG A 642 -10.01 15.47 5.44
C ARG A 642 -9.71 14.44 4.36
N SER A 643 -10.59 14.29 3.40
CA SER A 643 -10.52 13.31 2.33
C SER A 643 -10.25 13.96 0.97
N ALA A 644 -9.96 13.13 -0.05
CA ALA A 644 -9.68 13.58 -1.41
C ALA A 644 -10.98 13.90 -2.19
N THR A 645 -11.75 14.86 -1.70
CA THR A 645 -12.97 15.34 -2.37
C THR A 645 -12.63 16.25 -3.56
N PHE A 646 -13.61 16.49 -4.44
CA PHE A 646 -13.43 17.36 -5.61
C PHE A 646 -12.82 18.74 -5.24
N TRP A 647 -13.32 19.37 -4.18
CA TRP A 647 -12.86 20.69 -3.74
C TRP A 647 -11.41 20.67 -3.27
N VAL A 648 -11.06 19.65 -2.47
CA VAL A 648 -9.69 19.46 -1.96
C VAL A 648 -8.72 19.21 -3.10
N ILE A 649 -9.09 18.37 -4.04
CA ILE A 649 -8.27 17.99 -5.21
C ILE A 649 -8.04 19.21 -6.12
N ILE A 650 -9.08 19.97 -6.45
CA ILE A 650 -8.94 21.10 -7.35
C ILE A 650 -8.15 22.24 -6.70
N LEU A 651 -8.49 22.62 -5.46
CA LEU A 651 -7.76 23.71 -4.77
C LEU A 651 -6.30 23.33 -4.51
N GLY A 652 -6.07 22.10 -4.01
CA GLY A 652 -4.73 21.60 -3.75
C GLY A 652 -3.93 21.40 -5.04
N GLY A 653 -4.53 20.82 -6.07
CA GLY A 653 -3.91 20.61 -7.36
C GLY A 653 -3.53 21.93 -8.05
N MET A 654 -4.41 22.91 -8.06
CA MET A 654 -4.12 24.22 -8.62
C MET A 654 -2.98 24.92 -7.89
N ALA A 655 -2.99 24.90 -6.54
CA ALA A 655 -1.92 25.51 -5.75
C ALA A 655 -0.57 24.81 -5.97
N ASN A 656 -0.53 23.49 -5.86
CA ASN A 656 0.70 22.72 -6.03
C ASN A 656 1.29 22.86 -7.45
N ASN A 657 0.44 22.85 -8.48
CA ASN A 657 0.89 23.05 -9.85
C ASN A 657 1.34 24.50 -10.12
N LEU A 658 0.68 25.49 -9.53
CA LEU A 658 1.12 26.88 -9.62
C LEU A 658 2.51 27.04 -8.97
N ILE A 659 2.74 26.46 -7.79
CA ILE A 659 4.04 26.45 -7.12
C ILE A 659 5.10 25.83 -8.05
N SER A 660 4.84 24.65 -8.62
CA SER A 660 5.78 23.94 -9.50
C SER A 660 6.17 24.75 -10.75
N TYR A 661 5.20 25.43 -11.38
CA TYR A 661 5.49 26.20 -12.60
C TYR A 661 6.09 27.59 -12.35
N THR A 662 5.98 28.11 -11.13
CA THR A 662 6.38 29.51 -10.85
C THR A 662 7.59 29.64 -9.92
N SER A 663 7.91 28.60 -9.14
CA SER A 663 8.99 28.64 -8.16
C SER A 663 9.96 27.47 -8.23
N ASP A 664 9.63 26.42 -8.97
CA ASP A 664 10.53 25.28 -9.12
C ASP A 664 11.52 25.52 -10.28
N GLN A 665 12.82 25.66 -9.93
CA GLN A 665 13.89 25.88 -10.89
C GLN A 665 13.98 24.73 -11.90
N THR A 666 13.59 23.50 -11.55
CA THR A 666 13.64 22.35 -12.47
C THR A 666 12.72 22.54 -13.67
N VAL A 667 11.56 23.16 -13.49
CA VAL A 667 10.58 23.44 -14.53
C VAL A 667 10.95 24.74 -15.26
N ILE A 668 11.27 25.79 -14.52
CA ILE A 668 11.61 27.14 -15.07
C ILE A 668 12.82 27.05 -15.98
N GLN A 669 13.87 26.32 -15.59
CA GLN A 669 15.07 26.16 -16.39
C GLN A 669 14.77 25.59 -17.77
N ARG A 670 13.85 24.61 -17.91
CA ARG A 670 13.54 23.97 -19.18
C ARG A 670 12.85 24.89 -20.18
N TYR A 671 11.85 25.66 -19.79
CA TYR A 671 11.25 26.58 -20.74
C TYR A 671 12.16 27.80 -21.04
N LEU A 672 13.18 28.07 -20.19
CA LEU A 672 14.22 29.03 -20.49
C LEU A 672 15.27 28.52 -21.50
N THR A 673 15.42 27.20 -21.70
CA THR A 673 16.32 26.60 -22.69
C THR A 673 15.82 26.71 -24.13
N THR A 674 14.56 27.07 -24.35
CA THR A 674 13.97 27.26 -25.67
C THR A 674 14.42 28.57 -26.30
N LYS A 675 14.45 28.60 -27.64
CA LYS A 675 14.97 29.74 -28.42
C LYS A 675 14.24 31.07 -28.13
N ASP A 676 12.93 31.02 -28.04
CA ASP A 676 12.07 32.22 -27.91
C ASP A 676 10.90 32.00 -26.92
N GLU A 677 10.11 33.04 -26.69
CA GLU A 677 8.94 33.00 -25.82
C GLU A 677 7.83 32.09 -26.39
N ALA A 678 7.68 32.05 -27.72
CA ALA A 678 6.69 31.20 -28.39
C ALA A 678 7.01 29.73 -28.14
N GLY A 679 8.29 29.34 -28.29
CA GLY A 679 8.76 27.99 -27.94
C GLY A 679 8.52 27.63 -26.47
N ALA A 680 8.81 28.55 -25.56
CA ALA A 680 8.52 28.33 -24.14
C ALA A 680 7.01 28.13 -23.86
N ARG A 681 6.14 28.92 -24.51
CA ARG A 681 4.68 28.78 -24.42
C ARG A 681 4.22 27.40 -24.92
N HIS A 682 4.70 26.97 -26.07
CA HIS A 682 4.36 25.67 -26.66
C HIS A 682 4.85 24.51 -25.78
N SER A 683 6.04 24.63 -25.16
CA SER A 683 6.56 23.59 -24.28
C SER A 683 5.71 23.41 -23.00
N ILE A 684 5.25 24.51 -22.40
CA ILE A 684 4.35 24.48 -21.24
C ILE A 684 2.99 23.86 -21.61
N LEU A 685 2.41 24.26 -22.75
CA LEU A 685 1.14 23.70 -23.22
C LEU A 685 1.27 22.20 -23.55
N LEU A 686 2.34 21.80 -24.24
CA LEU A 686 2.59 20.38 -24.53
C LEU A 686 2.64 19.54 -23.25
N ASN A 687 3.37 20.02 -22.22
CA ASN A 687 3.41 19.33 -20.96
C ASN A 687 2.01 19.25 -20.30
N GLY A 688 1.22 20.32 -20.34
CA GLY A 688 -0.16 20.32 -19.85
C GLY A 688 -1.04 19.28 -20.55
N PHE A 689 -0.97 19.22 -21.88
CA PHE A 689 -1.68 18.20 -22.68
C PHE A 689 -1.20 16.78 -22.36
N MET A 690 0.12 16.56 -22.33
CA MET A 690 0.65 15.24 -21.95
C MET A 690 0.20 14.82 -20.57
N SER A 691 0.18 15.74 -19.59
CA SER A 691 -0.27 15.45 -18.23
C SER A 691 -1.73 14.99 -18.18
N VAL A 692 -2.61 15.54 -19.01
CA VAL A 692 -4.01 15.10 -19.10
C VAL A 692 -4.11 13.74 -19.78
N PHE A 693 -3.58 13.58 -21.00
CA PHE A 693 -3.82 12.37 -21.79
C PHE A 693 -3.03 11.15 -21.33
N VAL A 694 -1.76 11.31 -20.94
CA VAL A 694 -0.96 10.17 -20.49
C VAL A 694 -1.40 9.71 -19.11
N SER A 695 -1.92 10.63 -18.26
CA SER A 695 -2.45 10.23 -16.95
C SER A 695 -3.69 9.35 -17.06
N ILE A 696 -4.52 9.48 -18.10
CA ILE A 696 -5.62 8.54 -18.36
C ILE A 696 -5.08 7.11 -18.47
N VAL A 697 -3.93 6.94 -19.13
CA VAL A 697 -3.29 5.62 -19.29
C VAL A 697 -2.92 5.02 -17.92
N PHE A 698 -2.34 5.82 -17.01
CA PHE A 698 -1.97 5.33 -15.66
C PHE A 698 -3.18 4.94 -14.82
N PHE A 699 -4.25 5.74 -14.88
CA PHE A 699 -5.49 5.40 -14.18
C PHE A 699 -6.19 4.19 -14.83
N ALA A 700 -6.11 4.05 -16.15
CA ALA A 700 -6.58 2.87 -16.86
C ALA A 700 -5.78 1.61 -16.54
N ILE A 701 -4.43 1.71 -16.32
CA ILE A 701 -3.63 0.61 -15.78
C ILE A 701 -4.18 0.18 -14.42
N GLY A 702 -4.48 1.13 -13.51
CA GLY A 702 -5.02 0.80 -12.20
C GLY A 702 -6.36 0.09 -12.25
N ALA A 703 -7.31 0.59 -13.06
CA ALA A 703 -8.58 -0.08 -13.31
C ALA A 703 -8.37 -1.45 -13.99
N GLY A 704 -7.42 -1.55 -14.92
CA GLY A 704 -7.05 -2.80 -15.59
C GLY A 704 -6.45 -3.84 -14.63
N LEU A 705 -5.59 -3.43 -13.71
CA LEU A 705 -5.09 -4.29 -12.65
C LEU A 705 -6.23 -4.84 -11.77
N PHE A 706 -7.20 -3.98 -11.43
CA PHE A 706 -8.36 -4.41 -10.67
C PHE A 706 -9.19 -5.44 -11.44
N THR A 707 -9.54 -5.16 -12.69
CA THR A 707 -10.37 -6.06 -13.51
C THR A 707 -9.64 -7.37 -13.82
N PHE A 708 -8.33 -7.31 -14.08
CA PHE A 708 -7.51 -8.49 -14.31
C PHE A 708 -7.44 -9.39 -13.07
N PHE A 709 -7.08 -8.86 -11.90
CA PHE A 709 -6.98 -9.66 -10.68
C PHE A 709 -8.36 -10.02 -10.07
N LYS A 710 -9.44 -9.33 -10.46
CA LYS A 710 -10.81 -9.77 -10.13
C LYS A 710 -11.17 -11.04 -10.89
N THR A 711 -10.72 -11.18 -12.14
CA THR A 711 -10.97 -12.37 -12.97
C THR A 711 -9.91 -13.47 -12.80
N HIS A 712 -8.71 -13.12 -12.33
CA HIS A 712 -7.59 -14.04 -12.07
C HIS A 712 -7.05 -13.89 -10.64
N PRO A 713 -7.88 -14.11 -9.62
CA PRO A 713 -7.47 -13.83 -8.24
C PRO A 713 -6.38 -14.77 -7.73
N ALA A 714 -6.26 -15.98 -8.29
CA ALA A 714 -5.21 -16.95 -7.93
C ALA A 714 -3.79 -16.53 -8.37
N GLU A 715 -3.69 -15.56 -9.27
CA GLU A 715 -2.40 -15.04 -9.74
C GLU A 715 -1.86 -13.88 -8.88
N LEU A 716 -2.61 -13.47 -7.85
CA LEU A 716 -2.24 -12.37 -6.97
C LEU A 716 -1.38 -12.87 -5.80
N ASP A 717 -0.28 -12.16 -5.53
CA ASP A 717 0.58 -12.48 -4.39
C ASP A 717 -0.08 -12.06 -3.07
N PHE A 718 -0.43 -13.05 -2.26
CA PHE A 718 -1.05 -12.83 -0.96
C PHE A 718 -0.06 -12.41 0.15
N THR A 719 1.23 -12.40 -0.12
CA THR A 719 2.27 -11.93 0.82
C THR A 719 2.69 -10.48 0.57
N MET A 720 2.15 -9.85 -0.47
CA MET A 720 2.49 -8.48 -0.87
C MET A 720 2.34 -7.50 0.30
N SER A 721 3.45 -6.99 0.82
CA SER A 721 3.47 -6.13 2.01
C SER A 721 2.99 -4.70 1.76
N LYS A 722 3.06 -4.20 0.51
CA LYS A 722 2.69 -2.84 0.13
C LYS A 722 1.86 -2.81 -1.14
N GLY A 723 0.72 -2.11 -1.13
CA GLY A 723 -0.18 -2.00 -2.28
C GLY A 723 0.44 -1.31 -3.49
N ASP A 724 1.41 -0.42 -3.28
CA ASP A 724 2.12 0.27 -4.38
C ASP A 724 2.98 -0.68 -5.24
N THR A 725 3.24 -1.92 -4.78
CA THR A 725 3.98 -2.93 -5.54
C THR A 725 3.12 -3.70 -6.54
N ILE A 726 1.81 -3.50 -6.58
CA ILE A 726 0.87 -4.25 -7.43
C ILE A 726 1.23 -4.14 -8.92
N PHE A 727 1.59 -2.96 -9.41
CA PHE A 727 1.94 -2.79 -10.81
C PHE A 727 3.31 -3.38 -11.16
N PRO A 728 4.40 -3.14 -10.41
CA PRO A 728 5.65 -3.89 -10.57
C PRO A 728 5.48 -5.41 -10.44
N PHE A 729 4.62 -5.88 -9.52
CA PHE A 729 4.31 -7.30 -9.40
C PHE A 729 3.68 -7.85 -10.68
N PHE A 730 2.65 -7.19 -11.21
CA PHE A 730 2.05 -7.56 -12.49
C PHE A 730 3.09 -7.62 -13.63
N MET A 731 4.00 -6.64 -13.70
CA MET A 731 5.05 -6.64 -14.73
C MET A 731 5.94 -7.88 -14.63
N MET A 732 6.27 -8.31 -13.43
CA MET A 732 7.17 -9.45 -13.21
C MET A 732 6.48 -10.80 -13.33
N SER A 733 5.22 -10.90 -12.89
CA SER A 733 4.48 -12.17 -12.84
C SER A 733 3.79 -12.50 -14.16
N GLN A 734 3.28 -11.48 -14.89
CA GLN A 734 2.41 -11.70 -16.04
C GLN A 734 3.08 -11.45 -17.39
N LEU A 735 4.09 -10.59 -17.44
CA LEU A 735 4.71 -10.24 -18.72
C LEU A 735 5.86 -11.17 -19.12
N PRO A 736 6.04 -11.43 -20.40
CA PRO A 736 7.18 -12.18 -20.90
C PRO A 736 8.51 -11.55 -20.52
N GLN A 737 9.54 -12.39 -20.33
CA GLN A 737 10.90 -11.91 -20.10
C GLN A 737 11.34 -10.97 -21.26
N GLY A 738 12.08 -9.93 -20.90
CA GLY A 738 12.48 -8.86 -21.83
C GLY A 738 11.48 -7.70 -21.84
N LEU A 739 10.17 -7.95 -21.96
CA LEU A 739 9.14 -6.91 -21.77
C LEU A 739 9.05 -6.49 -20.30
N ALA A 740 9.06 -7.43 -19.38
CA ALA A 740 9.18 -7.15 -17.93
C ALA A 740 10.42 -6.29 -17.66
N GLY A 741 11.58 -6.67 -18.21
CA GLY A 741 12.82 -5.89 -18.10
C GLY A 741 12.71 -4.48 -18.67
N LEU A 742 12.01 -4.30 -19.79
CA LEU A 742 11.78 -2.99 -20.41
C LEU A 742 10.90 -2.08 -19.54
N LEU A 743 9.83 -2.64 -18.92
CA LEU A 743 8.95 -1.88 -18.03
C LEU A 743 9.63 -1.55 -16.69
N ILE A 744 10.46 -2.45 -16.17
CA ILE A 744 11.32 -2.14 -15.02
C ILE A 744 12.34 -1.05 -15.40
N ALA A 745 12.94 -1.10 -16.60
CA ALA A 745 13.78 -0.02 -17.09
C ALA A 745 13.01 1.30 -17.23
N ALA A 746 11.71 1.28 -17.54
CA ALA A 746 10.86 2.48 -17.52
C ALA A 746 10.72 3.08 -16.11
N ILE A 747 10.63 2.27 -15.06
CA ILE A 747 10.64 2.77 -13.67
C ILE A 747 11.99 3.40 -13.34
N PHE A 748 13.10 2.77 -13.73
CA PHE A 748 14.44 3.38 -13.61
C PHE A 748 14.51 4.70 -14.39
N ALA A 749 13.98 4.75 -15.60
CA ALA A 749 13.93 5.95 -16.42
C ALA A 749 13.18 7.10 -15.74
N ALA A 750 12.00 6.82 -15.17
CA ALA A 750 11.21 7.82 -14.43
C ALA A 750 11.92 8.32 -13.17
N THR A 751 12.62 7.45 -12.46
CA THR A 751 13.47 7.82 -11.32
C THR A 751 14.60 8.73 -11.77
N MET A 752 15.35 8.30 -12.79
CA MET A 752 16.57 8.98 -13.26
C MET A 752 16.26 10.34 -13.89
N SER A 753 15.14 10.51 -14.61
CA SER A 753 14.71 11.79 -15.18
C SER A 753 14.45 12.84 -14.10
N THR A 754 13.76 12.45 -13.02
CA THR A 754 13.52 13.37 -11.91
C THR A 754 14.80 13.71 -11.16
N ILE A 755 15.68 12.73 -10.90
CA ILE A 755 16.94 12.95 -10.17
C ILE A 755 17.89 13.82 -10.95
N SER A 756 18.09 13.58 -12.25
CA SER A 756 18.99 14.37 -13.10
C SER A 756 18.55 15.82 -13.17
N SER A 757 17.25 16.03 -13.25
CA SER A 757 16.64 17.34 -13.24
C SER A 757 16.86 18.08 -11.93
N ASN A 758 16.69 17.40 -10.80
CA ASN A 758 16.91 17.97 -9.48
C ASN A 758 18.39 18.29 -9.25
N ILE A 759 19.30 17.35 -9.62
CA ILE A 759 20.76 17.57 -9.53
C ILE A 759 21.19 18.81 -10.32
N ASN A 760 20.77 18.92 -11.58
CA ASN A 760 21.12 20.03 -12.45
C ASN A 760 20.57 21.37 -11.92
N SER A 761 19.35 21.38 -11.42
CA SER A 761 18.71 22.58 -10.87
C SER A 761 19.34 23.03 -9.56
N VAL A 762 19.72 22.10 -8.68
CA VAL A 762 20.50 22.39 -7.46
C VAL A 762 21.86 22.98 -7.83
N ALA A 763 22.54 22.40 -8.81
CA ALA A 763 23.83 22.92 -9.29
C ALA A 763 23.70 24.33 -9.87
N THR A 764 22.64 24.59 -10.63
CA THR A 764 22.33 25.92 -11.16
C THR A 764 22.07 26.92 -10.04
N ALA A 765 21.16 26.59 -9.11
CA ALA A 765 20.81 27.48 -7.99
C ALA A 765 22.04 27.77 -7.10
N PHE A 766 22.81 26.74 -6.73
CA PHE A 766 24.03 26.95 -5.93
C PHE A 766 25.08 27.79 -6.65
N SER A 767 25.36 27.49 -7.92
CA SER A 767 26.41 28.19 -8.66
C SER A 767 26.04 29.64 -8.97
N VAL A 768 24.75 29.94 -9.26
CA VAL A 768 24.30 31.28 -9.64
C VAL A 768 23.92 32.12 -8.42
N ASP A 769 23.20 31.57 -7.45
CA ASP A 769 22.63 32.32 -6.33
C ASP A 769 23.61 32.47 -5.16
N PHE A 770 24.52 31.50 -4.98
CA PHE A 770 25.52 31.55 -3.91
C PHE A 770 26.93 31.82 -4.46
N TYR A 771 27.50 30.92 -5.27
CA TYR A 771 28.89 31.03 -5.69
C TYR A 771 29.21 32.32 -6.47
N LYS A 772 28.48 32.58 -7.58
CA LYS A 772 28.71 33.81 -8.36
C LYS A 772 28.43 35.09 -7.56
N ARG A 773 27.52 35.02 -6.59
CA ARG A 773 27.21 36.16 -5.75
C ARG A 773 28.32 36.48 -4.76
N PHE A 774 28.90 35.48 -4.13
CA PHE A 774 29.99 35.68 -3.17
C PHE A 774 31.37 35.81 -3.84
N CYS A 775 31.50 35.34 -5.08
CA CYS A 775 32.70 35.41 -5.90
C CYS A 775 32.40 36.07 -7.26
N PRO A 776 32.13 37.40 -7.36
CA PRO A 776 31.72 38.07 -8.60
C PRO A 776 32.76 37.99 -9.73
N GLN A 777 34.04 37.80 -9.39
CA GLN A 777 35.16 37.70 -10.33
C GLN A 777 35.42 36.27 -10.83
N ALA A 778 34.61 35.30 -10.47
CA ALA A 778 34.80 33.93 -10.88
C ALA A 778 34.69 33.78 -12.42
N THR A 779 35.66 33.06 -12.99
CA THR A 779 35.69 32.78 -14.42
C THR A 779 34.59 31.75 -14.80
N ASN A 780 34.22 31.69 -16.08
CA ASN A 780 33.27 30.71 -16.58
C ASN A 780 33.73 29.27 -16.31
N GLN A 781 35.06 28.99 -16.40
CA GLN A 781 35.61 27.67 -16.08
C GLN A 781 35.52 27.32 -14.59
N GLN A 782 35.73 28.30 -13.69
CA GLN A 782 35.57 28.07 -12.25
C GLN A 782 34.10 27.81 -11.92
N THR A 783 33.17 28.59 -12.51
CA THR A 783 31.75 28.37 -12.33
C THR A 783 31.29 26.99 -12.83
N LEU A 784 31.82 26.52 -13.96
CA LEU A 784 31.55 25.19 -14.50
C LEU A 784 32.07 24.07 -13.58
N ARG A 785 33.29 24.23 -13.02
CA ARG A 785 33.83 23.26 -12.05
C ARG A 785 32.97 23.19 -10.79
N VAL A 786 32.57 24.35 -10.25
CA VAL A 786 31.67 24.40 -9.09
C VAL A 786 30.32 23.74 -9.40
N ALA A 787 29.74 23.99 -10.57
CA ALA A 787 28.48 23.36 -10.99
C ALA A 787 28.62 21.84 -11.04
N ARG A 788 29.66 21.31 -11.68
CA ARG A 788 29.92 19.84 -11.75
C ARG A 788 30.16 19.24 -10.37
N SER A 789 30.92 19.91 -9.52
CA SER A 789 31.13 19.45 -8.14
C SER A 789 29.84 19.47 -7.34
N THR A 790 29.01 20.47 -7.52
CA THR A 790 27.69 20.55 -6.86
C THR A 790 26.75 19.44 -7.35
N CYS A 791 26.78 19.06 -8.64
CA CYS A 791 26.05 17.92 -9.16
C CYS A 791 26.41 16.64 -8.40
N ILE A 792 27.71 16.38 -8.25
CA ILE A 792 28.20 15.20 -7.54
C ILE A 792 27.79 15.23 -6.06
N ILE A 793 28.03 16.35 -5.38
CA ILE A 793 27.72 16.51 -3.95
C ILE A 793 26.21 16.34 -3.70
N ALA A 794 25.37 17.02 -4.48
CA ALA A 794 23.92 16.93 -4.33
C ALA A 794 23.40 15.52 -4.59
N GLY A 795 23.91 14.84 -5.63
CA GLY A 795 23.54 13.46 -5.93
C GLY A 795 23.98 12.47 -4.84
N VAL A 796 25.19 12.62 -4.32
CA VAL A 796 25.71 11.77 -3.22
C VAL A 796 24.94 12.05 -1.93
N LEU A 797 24.58 13.29 -1.62
CA LEU A 797 23.74 13.61 -0.46
C LEU A 797 22.35 13.00 -0.59
N GLY A 798 21.70 13.14 -1.76
CA GLY A 798 20.41 12.52 -2.04
C GLY A 798 20.46 10.99 -1.89
N MET A 799 21.51 10.35 -2.43
CA MET A 799 21.73 8.91 -2.29
C MET A 799 21.95 8.52 -0.82
N GLY A 800 22.78 9.25 -0.08
CA GLY A 800 23.04 8.97 1.34
C GLY A 800 21.77 9.06 2.20
N ILE A 801 20.93 10.07 1.97
CA ILE A 801 19.64 10.20 2.67
C ILE A 801 18.71 9.05 2.26
N ALA A 802 18.68 8.65 0.99
CA ALA A 802 17.87 7.51 0.53
C ALA A 802 18.29 6.19 1.22
N LEU A 803 19.60 5.96 1.39
CA LEU A 803 20.12 4.80 2.11
C LEU A 803 19.74 4.84 3.60
N LEU A 804 19.73 6.03 4.22
CA LEU A 804 19.23 6.20 5.60
C LEU A 804 17.71 5.92 5.68
N MET A 805 16.93 6.40 4.71
CA MET A 805 15.47 6.13 4.67
C MET A 805 15.15 4.66 4.50
N ALA A 806 16.09 3.84 4.00
CA ALA A 806 15.90 2.39 3.90
C ALA A 806 15.66 1.69 5.25
N THR A 807 15.94 2.37 6.36
CA THR A 807 15.64 1.89 7.71
C THR A 807 14.25 2.32 8.23
N TRP A 808 13.47 3.09 7.44
CA TRP A 808 12.18 3.62 7.86
C TRP A 808 11.01 2.80 7.32
N GLU A 809 9.95 2.67 8.11
CA GLU A 809 8.69 2.06 7.68
C GLU A 809 7.75 3.12 7.11
N ILE A 810 7.44 3.04 5.81
CA ILE A 810 6.54 3.96 5.11
C ILE A 810 5.35 3.17 4.58
N LEU A 811 4.13 3.53 5.01
CA LEU A 811 2.90 2.80 4.67
C LEU A 811 2.39 3.09 3.25
N SER A 812 2.35 4.37 2.84
CA SER A 812 1.90 4.80 1.51
C SER A 812 2.94 5.70 0.88
N LEU A 813 3.44 5.31 -0.29
CA LEU A 813 4.48 6.03 -1.02
C LEU A 813 3.96 7.36 -1.55
N LEU A 814 2.77 7.37 -2.14
CA LEU A 814 2.19 8.57 -2.74
C LEU A 814 1.86 9.62 -1.67
N ASP A 815 1.20 9.19 -0.60
CA ASP A 815 0.74 10.10 0.45
C ASP A 815 1.94 10.75 1.14
N PHE A 816 2.97 9.97 1.49
CA PHE A 816 4.20 10.48 2.09
C PHE A 816 4.96 11.45 1.17
N PHE A 817 5.06 11.13 -0.12
CA PHE A 817 5.68 12.02 -1.10
C PHE A 817 4.95 13.35 -1.23
N GLN A 818 3.62 13.33 -1.35
CA GLN A 818 2.80 14.53 -1.48
C GLN A 818 2.83 15.38 -0.21
N GLU A 819 2.85 14.75 0.96
CA GLU A 819 2.99 15.44 2.25
C GLU A 819 4.30 16.23 2.33
N ILE A 820 5.44 15.61 2.07
CA ILE A 820 6.76 16.27 2.09
C ILE A 820 6.81 17.38 1.04
N LEU A 821 6.24 17.17 -0.13
CA LEU A 821 6.17 18.16 -1.20
C LEU A 821 5.39 19.38 -0.75
N GLY A 822 4.23 19.20 -0.13
CA GLY A 822 3.40 20.29 0.39
C GLY A 822 4.07 21.07 1.53
N LEU A 823 4.71 20.35 2.47
CA LEU A 823 5.40 20.96 3.62
C LEU A 823 6.56 21.91 3.21
N LEU A 824 7.38 21.48 2.25
CA LEU A 824 8.62 22.21 1.91
C LEU A 824 8.44 23.23 0.78
N SER A 825 7.52 23.05 -0.16
CA SER A 825 7.38 23.92 -1.34
C SER A 825 6.37 25.06 -1.18
N SER A 826 5.45 24.98 -0.23
CA SER A 826 4.31 25.90 -0.12
C SER A 826 4.68 27.37 0.00
N GLY A 827 5.70 27.70 0.79
CA GLY A 827 6.16 29.08 0.98
C GLY A 827 6.79 29.70 -0.29
N LEU A 828 7.47 28.89 -1.11
CA LEU A 828 8.15 29.38 -2.32
C LEU A 828 7.17 29.96 -3.34
N GLY A 829 6.05 29.26 -3.60
CA GLY A 829 5.01 29.78 -4.50
C GLY A 829 4.42 31.11 -4.05
N GLY A 830 4.26 31.30 -2.73
CA GLY A 830 3.81 32.55 -2.15
C GLY A 830 4.72 33.74 -2.49
N LEU A 831 6.05 33.56 -2.46
CA LEU A 831 7.02 34.62 -2.78
C LEU A 831 6.88 35.12 -4.23
N PHE A 832 6.73 34.24 -5.19
CA PHE A 832 6.56 34.62 -6.60
C PHE A 832 5.19 35.25 -6.85
N LEU A 833 4.13 34.70 -6.24
CA LEU A 833 2.79 35.26 -6.35
C LEU A 833 2.73 36.69 -5.82
N MET A 834 3.25 36.96 -4.61
CA MET A 834 3.26 38.28 -4.04
C MET A 834 4.20 39.24 -4.77
N GLY A 835 5.32 38.76 -5.31
CA GLY A 835 6.26 39.57 -6.08
C GLY A 835 5.64 40.14 -7.36
N ILE A 836 4.90 39.34 -8.09
CA ILE A 836 4.32 39.71 -9.39
C ILE A 836 3.04 40.50 -9.23
N PHE A 837 2.13 40.13 -8.33
CA PHE A 837 0.79 40.69 -8.26
C PHE A 837 0.58 41.77 -7.16
N PHE A 838 1.42 41.80 -6.12
CA PHE A 838 1.24 42.70 -4.98
C PHE A 838 2.34 43.79 -4.85
N PRO A 839 2.23 44.92 -5.58
CA PRO A 839 3.25 45.96 -5.57
C PRO A 839 3.51 46.57 -4.18
N ARG A 840 2.53 46.48 -3.27
CA ARG A 840 2.61 47.01 -1.92
C ARG A 840 3.58 46.22 -1.01
N ILE A 841 3.79 44.93 -1.27
CA ILE A 841 4.61 44.08 -0.42
C ILE A 841 6.10 44.39 -0.67
N GLY A 842 6.85 44.73 0.40
CA GLY A 842 8.29 44.91 0.41
C GLY A 842 9.03 43.65 0.85
N GLY A 843 10.38 43.67 0.85
CA GLY A 843 11.21 42.53 1.12
C GLY A 843 11.07 41.95 2.54
N LYS A 844 10.98 42.77 3.58
CA LYS A 844 10.79 42.30 4.96
C LYS A 844 9.39 41.70 5.13
N SER A 845 8.36 42.36 4.57
CA SER A 845 6.99 41.86 4.62
C SER A 845 6.88 40.51 3.91
N ALA A 846 7.55 40.37 2.74
CA ALA A 846 7.58 39.10 1.99
C ALA A 846 8.26 37.97 2.80
N LEU A 847 9.36 38.30 3.49
CA LEU A 847 10.09 37.35 4.32
C LEU A 847 9.26 36.86 5.51
N VAL A 848 8.60 37.77 6.23
CA VAL A 848 7.70 37.42 7.35
C VAL A 848 6.57 36.53 6.85
N GLY A 849 5.91 36.90 5.75
CA GLY A 849 4.86 36.10 5.15
C GLY A 849 5.32 34.69 4.74
N PHE A 850 6.51 34.59 4.14
CA PHE A 850 7.11 33.32 3.76
C PHE A 850 7.32 32.39 4.97
N VAL A 851 7.95 32.89 6.04
CA VAL A 851 8.18 32.12 7.27
C VAL A 851 6.87 31.70 7.91
N CYS A 852 5.90 32.61 8.03
CA CYS A 852 4.58 32.31 8.59
C CYS A 852 3.82 31.26 7.76
N GLY A 853 3.93 31.31 6.43
CA GLY A 853 3.31 30.32 5.55
C GLY A 853 3.85 28.91 5.79
N VAL A 854 5.18 28.76 5.87
CA VAL A 854 5.82 27.46 6.19
C VAL A 854 5.41 27.00 7.59
N CYS A 855 5.48 27.85 8.61
CA CYS A 855 5.05 27.50 9.97
C CYS A 855 3.57 27.09 10.04
N MET A 856 2.69 27.75 9.30
CA MET A 856 1.25 27.42 9.29
C MET A 856 1.01 26.01 8.73
N VAL A 857 1.73 25.58 7.72
CA VAL A 857 1.58 24.22 7.18
C VAL A 857 2.01 23.18 8.22
N PHE A 858 3.13 23.41 8.93
CA PHE A 858 3.53 22.53 10.02
C PHE A 858 2.49 22.49 11.16
N LEU A 859 1.94 23.64 11.54
CA LEU A 859 0.86 23.70 12.55
C LEU A 859 -0.39 22.95 12.08
N THR A 860 -0.79 23.12 10.83
CA THR A 860 -1.93 22.40 10.24
C THR A 860 -1.70 20.89 10.31
N ARG A 861 -0.50 20.41 9.99
CA ARG A 861 -0.12 19.00 10.03
C ARG A 861 -0.25 18.39 11.42
N TYR A 862 0.17 19.11 12.47
CA TYR A 862 0.18 18.58 13.83
C TYR A 862 -1.10 18.82 14.62
N LEU A 863 -1.89 19.85 14.29
CA LEU A 863 -3.06 20.27 15.07
C LEU A 863 -4.39 19.90 14.42
N THR A 864 -4.40 19.49 13.15
CA THR A 864 -5.64 19.24 12.42
C THR A 864 -5.55 17.96 11.57
N ASP A 865 -6.71 17.37 11.25
CA ASP A 865 -6.83 16.25 10.33
C ASP A 865 -7.00 16.69 8.86
N THR A 866 -6.54 17.89 8.50
CA THR A 866 -6.68 18.44 7.14
C THR A 866 -5.88 17.62 6.15
N SER A 867 -6.49 17.30 5.00
CA SER A 867 -5.83 16.57 3.92
C SER A 867 -4.52 17.26 3.49
N PHE A 868 -3.45 16.49 3.37
CA PHE A 868 -2.13 16.94 2.91
C PHE A 868 -2.18 17.59 1.51
N LEU A 869 -3.17 17.30 0.69
CA LEU A 869 -3.38 17.91 -0.62
C LEU A 869 -3.59 19.43 -0.52
N LEU A 870 -4.13 19.93 0.59
CA LEU A 870 -4.35 21.37 0.82
C LEU A 870 -3.13 22.11 1.35
N TYR A 871 -2.04 21.44 1.74
CA TYR A 871 -0.87 22.10 2.36
C TYR A 871 -0.25 23.17 1.48
N GLY A 872 -0.12 22.91 0.16
CA GLY A 872 0.35 23.90 -0.81
C GLY A 872 -0.55 25.15 -0.84
N PHE A 873 -1.87 24.97 -0.84
CA PHE A 873 -2.83 26.07 -0.83
C PHE A 873 -2.77 26.86 0.48
N ILE A 874 -2.79 26.19 1.64
CA ILE A 874 -2.74 26.82 2.95
C ILE A 874 -1.46 27.63 3.12
N GLY A 875 -0.30 27.07 2.82
CA GLY A 875 0.98 27.74 2.97
C GLY A 875 1.12 28.94 2.03
N MET A 876 0.74 28.80 0.76
CA MET A 876 0.80 29.89 -0.21
C MET A 876 -0.17 31.04 0.18
N PHE A 877 -1.42 30.72 0.52
CA PHE A 877 -2.41 31.71 0.93
C PHE A 877 -1.98 32.45 2.20
N THR A 878 -1.53 31.72 3.22
CA THR A 878 -1.04 32.31 4.48
C THR A 878 0.16 33.22 4.24
N SER A 879 1.12 32.78 3.40
CA SER A 879 2.29 33.59 3.05
C SER A 879 1.88 34.94 2.47
N VAL A 880 0.95 34.92 1.51
CA VAL A 880 0.47 36.15 0.84
C VAL A 880 -0.35 37.03 1.80
N ALA A 881 -1.28 36.48 2.56
CA ALA A 881 -2.14 37.18 3.48
C ALA A 881 -1.35 37.89 4.59
N VAL A 882 -0.43 37.17 5.24
CA VAL A 882 0.43 37.75 6.29
C VAL A 882 1.35 38.82 5.72
N ALA A 883 2.01 38.57 4.57
CA ALA A 883 2.86 39.58 3.94
C ALA A 883 2.06 40.85 3.56
N TRP A 884 0.83 40.66 3.08
CA TRP A 884 -0.03 41.80 2.74
C TRP A 884 -0.40 42.63 3.97
N VAL A 885 -0.80 42.00 5.07
CA VAL A 885 -1.06 42.68 6.35
C VAL A 885 0.20 43.36 6.87
N CYS A 886 1.36 42.68 6.91
CA CYS A 886 2.62 43.28 7.35
C CYS A 886 3.04 44.50 6.51
N SER A 887 2.66 44.52 5.22
CA SER A 887 2.99 45.65 4.32
C SER A 887 2.32 47.01 4.70
N PHE A 888 1.32 46.99 5.60
CA PHE A 888 0.74 48.20 6.14
C PHE A 888 1.60 48.83 7.25
N PHE A 889 2.35 48.01 7.96
CA PHE A 889 3.16 48.41 9.11
C PHE A 889 4.64 48.59 8.74
N LEU A 890 5.16 47.79 7.82
CA LEU A 890 6.55 47.85 7.39
C LEU A 890 6.70 48.67 6.11
N LYS A 891 7.16 49.95 6.26
CA LYS A 891 7.46 50.82 5.13
C LYS A 891 8.87 50.54 4.62
N GLU A 892 9.01 50.26 3.34
CA GLU A 892 10.27 49.96 2.67
C GLU A 892 10.31 50.60 1.29
N GLU A 893 11.53 50.95 0.85
CA GLU A 893 11.74 51.28 -0.57
C GLU A 893 11.49 50.06 -1.46
N LYS A 894 10.83 50.27 -2.59
CA LYS A 894 10.39 49.22 -3.50
C LYS A 894 10.82 49.52 -4.92
N ASN A 895 11.58 48.63 -5.51
CA ASN A 895 11.82 48.70 -6.94
C ASN A 895 10.68 48.01 -7.68
N LEU A 896 9.87 48.75 -8.41
CA LEU A 896 8.71 48.24 -9.13
C LEU A 896 8.84 48.31 -10.65
N LYS A 897 9.88 48.98 -11.19
CA LYS A 897 10.06 49.18 -12.63
C LYS A 897 10.25 47.83 -13.35
N GLY A 898 9.23 47.41 -14.13
CA GLY A 898 9.26 46.15 -14.90
C GLY A 898 9.26 44.86 -14.05
N LEU A 899 9.06 44.94 -12.71
CA LEU A 899 9.15 43.84 -11.78
C LEU A 899 7.80 43.39 -11.19
N CYS A 900 6.72 44.09 -11.54
CA CYS A 900 5.35 43.72 -11.19
C CYS A 900 4.48 43.72 -12.44
N TRP A 901 3.38 42.96 -12.41
CA TRP A 901 2.44 42.91 -13.54
C TRP A 901 1.95 44.27 -14.00
N LYS A 902 1.63 45.17 -13.07
CA LYS A 902 1.18 46.54 -13.39
C LYS A 902 2.23 47.41 -14.05
N THR A 903 3.51 47.11 -13.88
CA THR A 903 4.64 47.93 -14.39
C THR A 903 5.31 47.34 -15.63
N ILE A 904 4.98 46.12 -16.00
CA ILE A 904 5.54 45.44 -17.19
C ILE A 904 4.82 45.86 -18.48
N GLN A 905 3.60 46.39 -18.37
CA GLN A 905 2.76 46.81 -19.49
C GLN A 905 3.07 48.21 -19.98
N HIS A 906 3.95 48.95 -19.30
CA HIS A 906 4.43 50.28 -19.69
C HIS A 906 5.93 50.20 -19.94
#